data_2373d26b3f0e5425afffa481f03767a0
#
_entry.id   2373d26b3f0e5425afffa481f03767a0
#
_cell.length_a   1.000
_cell.length_b   1.000
_cell.length_c   1.000
_cell.angle_alpha   90.00
_cell.angle_beta   90.00
_cell.angle_gamma   90.00
#
_symmetry.space_group_name_H-M   'P 1'
#
loop_
_entity.id
_entity.type
_entity.pdbx_description
1 polymer ?
#
loop_
_entity_poly.entity_id
_entity_poly.type
_entity_poly.pdbx_seq_one_letter_code
_entity_poly.pdbx_strand_id
1 'polypeptide(L)'
;MGKVLALVPIFLILVVLLPDGCLCYPLCTDSRSPITLNTTALSFCPYNGSSCCNSTQDLSLQKQFRAMNVSDPGCAALVKSILCARCDPFSAELFTISSTLRSVPVLCNSTVSEDSSQSFQGASDFCSKVWDTCESVSSLKSPFAASLQGQAGLPANSSSSKLTDIWQSKTDFCNAFGGASTPESVCFDGAPVLLNSSEPPSTPPRGLCLEKIGNGSYLNMVAHPDKSGRAFFSDQEGKIWLATIPDQGSGKTLGIGTSPFVDLTDEVYFNTEFGMMGMAFHPNFVQNGRFFASFNCDKAKWPGCTGRCSCNSDVNCDPSKLPAENGAQPCQYQTVIAEYTANGTSTDVSSATSAKPVEVRRIFTMGLPFTSHHGGQILFGPSDGYMYFMMGDGGGASGDPYNFSQNKKSLLGKIMRLDVDNMPTADEINKLGLWGNYSIPKDNPYTEDGDLQPEIWALGLRNPWRCSFDSEKPSYFVCADVGQDTYEEVDIITKGGNYGWREYEGPYLFSSLSGTGENTSARSINPISPVMGYNHSEVNKNEGSASITGGYFYRSQTDPCTYGSYLYADLYAGAMWAGAETPENSGNFTATRIPFSCAGNSPIQCTSVKGSALPALGYIFSFGEDNSKDVFILASSGVYRVVPPSRCSYTCSKENATASTNPSITNSPASRLREQHSGIFVTFSSLLLVLLAGL
;
A
#
# COMPACT_ATOMS: atom_id res chain seq x y z
N MET A 1 -28.31 -43.74 49.06
CA MET A 1 -26.83 -43.88 49.10
C MET A 1 -26.38 -44.38 47.76
N GLY A 2 -25.77 -43.52 46.96
CA GLY A 2 -25.26 -43.84 45.64
C GLY A 2 -24.46 -42.66 45.12
N LYS A 3 -23.15 -42.67 45.33
CA LYS A 3 -22.24 -41.63 44.83
C LYS A 3 -22.09 -41.80 43.32
N VAL A 4 -22.47 -40.77 42.57
CA VAL A 4 -22.13 -40.60 41.15
C VAL A 4 -20.77 -39.94 41.10
N LEU A 5 -19.74 -40.66 40.66
CA LEU A 5 -18.44 -40.12 40.31
C LEU A 5 -18.57 -39.46 38.94
N ALA A 6 -18.40 -38.14 38.91
CA ALA A 6 -18.22 -37.39 37.66
C ALA A 6 -16.76 -37.56 37.19
N LEU A 7 -16.57 -38.26 36.09
CA LEU A 7 -15.31 -38.31 35.34
C LEU A 7 -15.20 -37.00 34.55
N VAL A 8 -14.26 -36.14 34.99
CA VAL A 8 -13.81 -34.97 34.22
C VAL A 8 -12.73 -35.49 33.26
N PRO A 9 -12.89 -35.35 31.94
CA PRO A 9 -11.81 -35.66 31.01
C PRO A 9 -10.75 -34.54 31.13
N ILE A 10 -9.58 -34.91 31.65
CA ILE A 10 -8.38 -34.10 31.57
C ILE A 10 -7.98 -34.05 30.09
N PHE A 11 -8.29 -32.97 29.40
CA PHE A 11 -7.66 -32.65 28.14
C PHE A 11 -6.21 -32.29 28.45
N LEU A 12 -5.31 -33.21 28.20
CA LEU A 12 -3.89 -32.95 28.12
C LEU A 12 -3.69 -32.05 26.89
N ILE A 13 -3.57 -30.74 27.12
CA ILE A 13 -3.04 -29.83 26.13
C ILE A 13 -1.56 -30.20 25.98
N LEU A 14 -1.29 -31.00 24.97
CA LEU A 14 0.06 -31.19 24.45
C LEU A 14 0.44 -29.84 23.81
N VAL A 15 1.02 -28.95 24.62
CA VAL A 15 1.79 -27.80 24.08
C VAL A 15 3.00 -28.47 23.42
N VAL A 16 2.90 -28.69 22.12
CA VAL A 16 4.06 -28.95 21.29
C VAL A 16 4.86 -27.64 21.34
N LEU A 17 5.82 -27.60 22.26
CA LEU A 17 6.94 -26.65 22.17
C LEU A 17 7.63 -27.03 20.86
N LEU A 18 7.25 -26.38 19.77
CA LEU A 18 8.09 -26.33 18.59
C LEU A 18 9.40 -25.70 19.08
N PRO A 19 10.53 -26.34 18.87
CA PRO A 19 11.80 -25.67 19.11
C PRO A 19 11.79 -24.44 18.21
N ASP A 20 12.06 -23.28 18.78
CA ASP A 20 12.40 -22.05 18.05
C ASP A 20 13.73 -22.27 17.31
N GLY A 21 13.74 -23.20 16.38
CA GLY A 21 14.82 -23.37 15.43
C GLY A 21 14.62 -22.32 14.34
N CYS A 22 15.61 -21.48 14.12
CA CYS A 22 15.68 -20.62 12.96
C CYS A 22 15.40 -21.46 11.71
N LEU A 23 14.26 -21.26 11.09
CA LEU A 23 13.98 -21.77 9.77
C LEU A 23 14.80 -20.96 8.76
N CYS A 24 16.13 -21.17 8.77
CA CYS A 24 17.01 -20.54 7.82
C CYS A 24 16.71 -21.11 6.44
N TYR A 25 15.90 -20.41 5.68
CA TYR A 25 15.65 -20.71 4.27
C TYR A 25 16.38 -19.69 3.39
N PRO A 26 16.78 -20.06 2.17
CA PRO A 26 17.44 -19.15 1.25
C PRO A 26 16.56 -17.94 0.96
N LEU A 27 16.99 -16.77 1.43
CA LEU A 27 16.29 -15.51 1.31
C LEU A 27 17.29 -14.39 1.00
N CYS A 28 16.92 -13.56 0.03
CA CYS A 28 17.70 -12.40 -0.37
C CYS A 28 17.36 -11.18 0.50
N THR A 29 18.28 -10.20 0.57
CA THR A 29 18.09 -8.95 1.35
C THR A 29 16.84 -8.15 0.97
N ASP A 30 16.29 -8.40 -0.20
CA ASP A 30 15.04 -7.83 -0.71
C ASP A 30 13.83 -8.76 -0.52
N SER A 31 13.96 -9.74 0.35
CA SER A 31 12.93 -10.72 0.68
C SER A 31 12.49 -11.62 -0.49
N ARG A 32 13.27 -11.67 -1.58
CA ARG A 32 13.08 -12.62 -2.67
C ARG A 32 13.75 -13.96 -2.39
N SER A 33 13.21 -15.04 -3.00
CA SER A 33 13.97 -16.27 -3.17
C SER A 33 15.17 -16.04 -4.13
N PRO A 34 16.30 -16.74 -3.90
CA PRO A 34 17.40 -16.75 -4.85
C PRO A 34 16.94 -17.21 -6.25
N ILE A 35 17.50 -16.62 -7.28
CA ILE A 35 17.27 -17.02 -8.67
C ILE A 35 18.19 -18.19 -9.03
N THR A 36 17.71 -19.10 -9.86
CA THR A 36 18.55 -20.15 -10.46
C THR A 36 19.32 -19.58 -11.64
N LEU A 37 20.64 -19.64 -11.58
CA LEU A 37 21.52 -19.24 -12.67
C LEU A 37 21.58 -20.38 -13.69
N ASN A 38 20.83 -20.26 -14.78
CA ASN A 38 20.85 -21.23 -15.87
C ASN A 38 22.21 -21.16 -16.61
N THR A 39 23.05 -22.16 -16.46
CA THR A 39 24.30 -22.44 -17.22
C THR A 39 25.44 -21.43 -17.14
N THR A 40 25.27 -20.23 -16.60
CA THR A 40 26.35 -19.22 -16.51
C THR A 40 26.52 -18.78 -15.06
N ALA A 41 27.68 -19.09 -14.47
CA ALA A 41 28.13 -18.50 -13.21
C ALA A 41 28.20 -16.96 -13.34
N LEU A 42 28.07 -16.26 -12.22
CA LEU A 42 28.32 -14.81 -12.18
C LEU A 42 29.77 -14.51 -12.62
N SER A 43 29.97 -13.39 -13.29
CA SER A 43 31.30 -13.06 -13.86
C SER A 43 32.29 -12.49 -12.84
N PHE A 44 31.78 -11.88 -11.77
CA PHE A 44 32.56 -11.22 -10.73
C PHE A 44 32.48 -11.95 -9.39
N CYS A 45 31.29 -12.31 -8.93
CA CYS A 45 31.10 -13.00 -7.66
C CYS A 45 31.09 -14.53 -7.82
N PRO A 46 31.57 -15.31 -6.81
CA PRO A 46 31.83 -16.75 -6.95
C PRO A 46 30.58 -17.62 -6.77
N TYR A 47 29.40 -17.13 -7.15
CA TYR A 47 28.16 -17.89 -7.01
C TYR A 47 27.76 -18.57 -8.31
N ASN A 48 27.32 -19.83 -8.19
CA ASN A 48 26.79 -20.65 -9.27
C ASN A 48 25.55 -21.40 -8.74
N GLY A 49 24.65 -21.80 -9.62
CA GLY A 49 23.39 -22.45 -9.24
C GLY A 49 22.37 -21.49 -8.70
N SER A 50 22.27 -21.31 -7.37
CA SER A 50 21.37 -20.33 -6.73
C SER A 50 22.10 -19.06 -6.35
N SER A 51 21.50 -17.90 -6.62
CA SER A 51 22.09 -16.60 -6.24
C SER A 51 21.02 -15.54 -6.03
N CYS A 52 21.30 -14.60 -5.12
CA CYS A 52 20.49 -13.40 -4.96
C CYS A 52 20.83 -12.30 -5.99
N CYS A 53 21.88 -12.47 -6.79
CA CYS A 53 22.23 -11.55 -7.85
C CYS A 53 21.97 -12.13 -9.24
N ASN A 54 21.49 -11.29 -10.13
CA ASN A 54 21.57 -11.52 -11.58
C ASN A 54 22.87 -10.92 -12.17
N SER A 55 23.09 -11.12 -13.45
CA SER A 55 24.29 -10.62 -14.14
C SER A 55 24.45 -9.10 -14.08
N THR A 56 23.37 -8.34 -14.06
CA THR A 56 23.39 -6.87 -13.97
C THR A 56 23.81 -6.41 -12.58
N GLN A 57 23.34 -7.07 -11.53
CA GLN A 57 23.71 -6.80 -10.14
C GLN A 57 25.17 -7.17 -9.89
N ASP A 58 25.62 -8.30 -10.42
CA ASP A 58 27.03 -8.74 -10.39
C ASP A 58 27.96 -7.71 -11.02
N LEU A 59 27.60 -7.18 -12.20
CA LEU A 59 28.36 -6.10 -12.87
C LEU A 59 28.33 -4.80 -12.05
N SER A 60 27.24 -4.50 -11.35
CA SER A 60 27.15 -3.33 -10.47
C SER A 60 28.12 -3.45 -9.29
N LEU A 61 28.18 -4.62 -8.65
CA LEU A 61 29.16 -4.90 -7.58
C LEU A 61 30.61 -4.79 -8.08
N GLN A 62 30.86 -5.29 -9.29
CA GLN A 62 32.19 -5.13 -9.93
C GLN A 62 32.56 -3.66 -10.13
N LYS A 63 31.61 -2.81 -10.59
CA LYS A 63 31.86 -1.37 -10.74
C LYS A 63 32.10 -0.70 -9.39
N GLN A 64 31.32 -1.07 -8.36
CA GLN A 64 31.53 -0.57 -7.00
C GLN A 64 32.91 -0.94 -6.47
N PHE A 65 33.29 -2.20 -6.61
CA PHE A 65 34.64 -2.68 -6.19
C PHE A 65 35.76 -1.93 -6.88
N ARG A 66 35.71 -1.76 -8.21
CA ARG A 66 36.72 -1.00 -8.96
C ARG A 66 36.81 0.46 -8.51
N ALA A 67 35.66 1.08 -8.17
CA ALA A 67 35.65 2.46 -7.70
C ALA A 67 36.27 2.65 -6.31
N MET A 68 36.45 1.57 -5.53
CA MET A 68 37.10 1.61 -4.22
C MET A 68 38.61 1.71 -4.30
N ASN A 69 39.21 1.33 -5.43
CA ASN A 69 40.62 1.42 -5.71
C ASN A 69 41.53 0.87 -4.59
N VAL A 70 41.24 -0.34 -4.11
CA VAL A 70 42.00 -1.01 -3.05
C VAL A 70 43.31 -1.52 -3.64
N SER A 71 44.46 -1.01 -3.15
CA SER A 71 45.76 -1.26 -3.72
C SER A 71 46.42 -2.58 -3.30
N ASP A 72 46.09 -3.07 -2.11
CA ASP A 72 46.62 -4.32 -1.58
C ASP A 72 45.79 -5.53 -2.07
N PRO A 73 46.40 -6.55 -2.68
CA PRO A 73 45.70 -7.70 -3.22
C PRO A 73 44.96 -8.55 -2.15
N GLY A 74 45.56 -8.66 -0.96
CA GLY A 74 44.96 -9.41 0.15
C GLY A 74 43.68 -8.73 0.68
N CYS A 75 43.76 -7.43 0.95
CA CYS A 75 42.65 -6.62 1.33
C CYS A 75 41.59 -6.55 0.21
N ALA A 76 41.98 -6.40 -1.04
CA ALA A 76 41.11 -6.40 -2.19
C ALA A 76 40.28 -7.70 -2.30
N ALA A 77 40.91 -8.86 -2.04
CA ALA A 77 40.21 -10.15 -2.04
C ALA A 77 39.13 -10.23 -0.94
N LEU A 78 39.43 -9.75 0.27
CA LEU A 78 38.49 -9.72 1.40
C LEU A 78 37.33 -8.75 1.12
N VAL A 79 37.62 -7.54 0.65
CA VAL A 79 36.57 -6.55 0.29
C VAL A 79 35.68 -7.07 -0.84
N LYS A 80 36.26 -7.76 -1.84
CA LYS A 80 35.48 -8.41 -2.90
C LYS A 80 34.54 -9.46 -2.33
N SER A 81 35.03 -10.35 -1.44
CA SER A 81 34.17 -11.39 -0.85
C SER A 81 33.00 -10.79 -0.04
N ILE A 82 33.28 -9.74 0.74
CA ILE A 82 32.27 -9.00 1.51
C ILE A 82 31.20 -8.36 0.61
N LEU A 83 31.59 -7.73 -0.49
CA LEU A 83 30.62 -7.18 -1.46
C LEU A 83 29.80 -8.29 -2.11
N CYS A 84 30.46 -9.40 -2.46
CA CYS A 84 29.80 -10.54 -3.08
C CYS A 84 28.85 -11.29 -2.14
N ALA A 85 28.97 -11.16 -0.82
CA ALA A 85 28.01 -11.73 0.13
C ALA A 85 26.56 -11.30 -0.13
N ARG A 86 26.34 -10.18 -0.81
CA ARG A 86 24.99 -9.76 -1.28
C ARG A 86 24.37 -10.72 -2.30
N CYS A 87 25.21 -11.48 -3.00
CA CYS A 87 24.75 -12.48 -3.96
C CYS A 87 24.52 -13.85 -3.31
N ASP A 88 24.86 -14.00 -2.03
CA ASP A 88 24.65 -15.23 -1.28
C ASP A 88 23.17 -15.59 -1.22
N PRO A 89 22.80 -16.88 -1.42
CA PRO A 89 21.42 -17.32 -1.25
C PRO A 89 20.82 -17.00 0.11
N PHE A 90 21.64 -16.81 1.14
CA PHE A 90 21.23 -16.46 2.52
C PHE A 90 21.57 -15.01 2.87
N SER A 91 21.65 -14.14 1.88
CA SER A 91 22.06 -12.74 2.09
C SER A 91 21.14 -11.98 3.08
N ALA A 92 19.87 -12.32 3.20
CA ALA A 92 19.00 -11.74 4.21
C ALA A 92 19.52 -11.97 5.62
N GLU A 93 19.93 -13.20 5.94
CA GLU A 93 20.50 -13.58 7.25
C GLU A 93 21.83 -12.85 7.50
N LEU A 94 22.70 -12.82 6.48
CA LEU A 94 24.01 -12.21 6.60
C LEU A 94 23.98 -10.69 6.82
N PHE A 95 22.96 -10.00 6.32
CA PHE A 95 22.88 -8.54 6.34
C PHE A 95 21.87 -7.97 7.31
N THR A 96 21.15 -8.79 8.08
CA THR A 96 20.11 -8.32 9.01
C THR A 96 20.51 -8.57 10.46
N ILE A 97 20.45 -7.54 11.31
CA ILE A 97 20.54 -7.65 12.77
C ILE A 97 19.34 -6.94 13.36
N SER A 98 18.58 -7.63 14.19
CA SER A 98 17.41 -7.06 14.88
C SER A 98 16.51 -6.24 13.93
N SER A 99 16.15 -6.83 12.79
CA SER A 99 15.33 -6.23 11.73
C SER A 99 15.96 -5.03 10.98
N THR A 100 17.24 -4.73 11.21
CA THR A 100 17.94 -3.64 10.52
C THR A 100 18.85 -4.18 9.42
N LEU A 101 18.64 -3.72 8.17
CA LEU A 101 19.49 -4.07 7.04
C LEU A 101 20.80 -3.30 7.09
N ARG A 102 21.93 -4.01 6.95
CA ARG A 102 23.30 -3.46 7.01
C ARG A 102 23.92 -3.29 5.61
N SER A 103 24.93 -2.44 5.51
CA SER A 103 25.72 -2.29 4.29
C SER A 103 26.79 -3.38 4.13
N VAL A 104 27.23 -3.98 5.24
CA VAL A 104 28.25 -5.03 5.35
C VAL A 104 27.63 -6.23 6.05
N PRO A 105 27.90 -7.48 5.64
CA PRO A 105 27.38 -8.66 6.33
C PRO A 105 27.93 -8.75 7.76
N VAL A 106 27.28 -9.51 8.61
CA VAL A 106 27.81 -9.85 9.94
C VAL A 106 29.06 -10.70 9.74
N LEU A 107 30.24 -10.17 10.09
CA LEU A 107 31.51 -10.88 9.95
C LEU A 107 31.70 -11.84 11.13
N CYS A 108 32.10 -13.09 10.89
CA CYS A 108 32.33 -14.04 11.98
C CYS A 108 33.42 -13.52 12.92
N ASN A 109 33.12 -13.52 14.24
CA ASN A 109 34.02 -13.08 15.29
C ASN A 109 33.90 -14.04 16.50
N SER A 110 34.97 -14.77 16.79
CA SER A 110 35.02 -15.76 17.87
C SER A 110 35.02 -15.19 19.29
N THR A 111 35.21 -13.87 19.45
CA THR A 111 35.34 -13.22 20.76
C THR A 111 34.01 -12.77 21.36
N VAL A 112 32.88 -12.89 20.62
CA VAL A 112 31.55 -12.37 21.03
C VAL A 112 30.65 -13.44 21.65
N SER A 113 31.11 -14.69 21.87
CA SER A 113 30.25 -15.71 22.52
C SER A 113 30.17 -15.50 24.04
N GLU A 114 29.02 -15.02 24.54
CA GLU A 114 28.77 -14.88 25.98
C GLU A 114 28.47 -16.19 26.73
N ASP A 115 28.40 -17.35 26.05
CA ASP A 115 28.07 -18.62 26.68
C ASP A 115 29.16 -19.67 26.43
N SER A 116 29.98 -19.92 27.50
CA SER A 116 31.17 -20.77 27.51
C SER A 116 30.89 -22.30 27.49
N SER A 117 29.69 -22.74 27.15
CA SER A 117 29.33 -24.17 27.25
C SER A 117 29.18 -24.93 25.94
N GLN A 118 29.25 -24.25 24.77
CA GLN A 118 29.29 -24.97 23.48
C GLN A 118 30.34 -24.33 22.55
N SER A 119 31.57 -24.81 22.60
CA SER A 119 32.59 -24.51 21.61
C SER A 119 32.23 -25.19 20.29
N PHE A 120 31.68 -24.44 19.33
CA PHE A 120 31.68 -24.89 17.93
C PHE A 120 33.14 -24.89 17.42
N GLN A 121 33.72 -26.08 17.26
CA GLN A 121 35.01 -26.25 16.62
C GLN A 121 34.92 -25.77 15.18
N GLY A 122 35.51 -24.60 14.86
CA GLY A 122 35.67 -24.11 13.49
C GLY A 122 35.24 -22.67 13.22
N ALA A 123 34.85 -21.87 14.22
CA ALA A 123 34.53 -20.47 14.00
C ALA A 123 35.77 -19.69 13.53
N SER A 124 35.83 -19.33 12.25
CA SER A 124 36.85 -18.47 11.71
C SER A 124 36.71 -17.06 12.27
N ASP A 125 37.75 -16.45 12.75
CA ASP A 125 37.79 -15.04 13.13
C ASP A 125 37.96 -14.15 11.89
N PHE A 126 36.94 -14.13 11.05
CA PHE A 126 37.01 -13.42 9.78
C PHE A 126 37.02 -11.90 9.98
N CYS A 127 36.34 -11.40 11.03
CA CYS A 127 36.39 -9.96 11.35
C CYS A 127 37.81 -9.49 11.66
N SER A 128 38.52 -10.21 12.54
CA SER A 128 39.94 -9.93 12.85
C SER A 128 40.82 -10.02 11.62
N LYS A 129 40.62 -11.02 10.76
CA LYS A 129 41.35 -11.18 9.51
C LYS A 129 41.14 -9.98 8.57
N VAL A 130 39.91 -9.45 8.47
CA VAL A 130 39.63 -8.25 7.65
C VAL A 130 40.37 -7.05 8.22
N TRP A 131 40.33 -6.83 9.53
CA TRP A 131 41.06 -5.75 10.18
C TRP A 131 42.57 -5.86 9.91
N ASP A 132 43.17 -6.97 10.31
CA ASP A 132 44.63 -7.18 10.24
C ASP A 132 45.20 -7.05 8.82
N THR A 133 44.36 -7.37 7.82
CA THR A 133 44.78 -7.28 6.42
C THR A 133 44.52 -5.88 5.81
N CYS A 134 43.48 -5.18 6.27
CA CYS A 134 43.01 -3.94 5.63
C CYS A 134 43.24 -2.67 6.44
N GLU A 135 43.67 -2.73 7.71
CA GLU A 135 43.72 -1.56 8.63
C GLU A 135 44.54 -0.39 8.08
N SER A 136 45.67 -0.70 7.41
CA SER A 136 46.58 0.30 6.85
C SER A 136 46.37 0.57 5.35
N VAL A 137 45.43 -0.13 4.70
CA VAL A 137 45.16 -0.03 3.26
C VAL A 137 44.18 1.09 2.98
N SER A 138 44.56 2.03 2.14
CA SER A 138 43.69 3.13 1.71
C SER A 138 42.67 2.67 0.69
N SER A 139 41.41 3.03 0.89
CA SER A 139 40.32 2.77 -0.03
C SER A 139 39.43 4.00 -0.22
N LEU A 140 38.84 4.16 -1.41
CA LEU A 140 37.84 5.16 -1.69
C LEU A 140 36.44 4.58 -1.36
N LYS A 141 35.57 5.36 -0.76
CA LYS A 141 34.18 4.92 -0.47
C LYS A 141 34.12 3.60 0.30
N SER A 142 34.88 3.50 1.39
CA SER A 142 34.93 2.30 2.22
C SER A 142 33.52 1.86 2.66
N PRO A 143 33.16 0.56 2.55
CA PRO A 143 31.87 0.04 3.01
C PRO A 143 31.78 0.01 4.54
N PHE A 144 32.91 0.23 5.23
CA PHE A 144 33.02 0.22 6.68
C PHE A 144 32.88 1.60 7.33
N ALA A 145 32.40 2.61 6.60
CA ALA A 145 32.17 3.94 7.16
C ALA A 145 31.13 3.89 8.30
N ALA A 146 31.43 4.49 9.45
CA ALA A 146 30.59 4.48 10.64
C ALA A 146 29.18 5.07 10.39
N SER A 147 29.09 6.08 9.53
CA SER A 147 27.81 6.71 9.12
C SER A 147 26.84 5.75 8.42
N LEU A 148 27.33 4.65 7.83
CA LEU A 148 26.51 3.64 7.18
C LEU A 148 25.90 2.63 8.18
N GLN A 149 26.23 2.75 9.47
CA GLN A 149 25.78 1.87 10.55
C GLN A 149 24.89 2.61 11.57
N GLY A 150 24.41 3.82 11.25
CA GLY A 150 23.56 4.61 12.17
C GLY A 150 24.30 5.13 13.43
N GLN A 151 25.62 5.06 13.46
CA GLN A 151 26.44 5.64 14.53
C GLN A 151 26.95 7.01 14.12
N ALA A 152 26.98 7.97 15.08
CA ALA A 152 27.58 9.28 14.90
C ALA A 152 29.09 9.12 14.75
N GLY A 153 29.57 8.95 13.52
CA GLY A 153 30.97 8.86 13.17
C GLY A 153 31.46 10.13 12.49
N LEU A 154 32.78 10.33 12.45
CA LEU A 154 33.42 11.43 11.74
C LEU A 154 32.91 11.52 10.29
N PRO A 155 32.68 12.73 9.74
CA PRO A 155 32.17 12.88 8.37
C PRO A 155 33.14 12.20 7.39
N ALA A 156 32.58 11.32 6.56
CA ALA A 156 33.34 10.69 5.48
C ALA A 156 33.77 11.78 4.48
N ASN A 157 34.99 12.27 4.63
CA ASN A 157 35.60 13.08 3.59
C ASN A 157 35.73 12.24 2.32
N SER A 158 35.49 12.86 1.17
CA SER A 158 35.57 12.28 -0.18
C SER A 158 36.96 11.79 -0.57
N SER A 159 37.94 11.82 0.34
CA SER A 159 39.32 11.35 0.22
C SER A 159 39.45 9.89 0.65
N SER A 160 40.45 9.21 0.10
CA SER A 160 40.87 7.86 0.48
C SER A 160 41.06 7.76 2.00
N SER A 161 40.50 6.74 2.62
CA SER A 161 40.60 6.48 4.07
C SER A 161 41.05 5.05 4.35
N LYS A 162 41.80 4.88 5.44
CA LYS A 162 42.19 3.58 6.00
C LYS A 162 41.14 3.20 7.07
N LEU A 163 41.10 1.92 7.47
CA LEU A 163 40.24 1.52 8.59
C LEU A 163 40.65 2.21 9.87
N THR A 164 41.95 2.42 10.10
CA THR A 164 42.50 3.17 11.24
C THR A 164 42.12 4.66 11.25
N ASP A 165 41.72 5.23 10.13
CA ASP A 165 41.19 6.60 10.07
C ASP A 165 39.71 6.68 10.47
N ILE A 166 39.01 5.54 10.45
CA ILE A 166 37.55 5.42 10.66
C ILE A 166 37.25 4.82 12.04
N TRP A 167 38.07 3.86 12.49
CA TRP A 167 37.86 3.08 13.73
C TRP A 167 39.10 3.21 14.63
N GLN A 168 38.84 3.33 15.96
CA GLN A 168 39.93 3.53 16.93
C GLN A 168 40.71 2.26 17.20
N SER A 169 40.08 1.10 17.08
CA SER A 169 40.73 -0.18 17.33
C SER A 169 40.05 -1.32 16.57
N LYS A 170 40.77 -2.47 16.47
CA LYS A 170 40.21 -3.73 16.00
C LYS A 170 38.97 -4.15 16.78
N THR A 171 38.99 -3.93 18.10
CA THR A 171 37.84 -4.26 18.97
C THR A 171 36.62 -3.43 18.59
N ASP A 172 36.77 -2.12 18.38
CA ASP A 172 35.65 -1.25 17.99
C ASP A 172 35.10 -1.62 16.62
N PHE A 173 35.99 -1.94 15.67
CA PHE A 173 35.62 -2.42 14.35
C PHE A 173 34.84 -3.74 14.44
N CYS A 174 35.34 -4.73 15.18
CA CYS A 174 34.68 -6.03 15.29
C CYS A 174 33.44 -6.01 16.19
N ASN A 175 33.32 -5.06 17.13
CA ASN A 175 32.06 -4.81 17.83
C ASN A 175 30.97 -4.25 16.89
N ALA A 176 31.38 -3.44 15.88
CA ALA A 176 30.44 -2.87 14.93
C ALA A 176 30.03 -3.84 13.82
N PHE A 177 30.95 -4.67 13.31
CA PHE A 177 30.73 -5.51 12.16
C PHE A 177 30.70 -7.01 12.46
N GLY A 178 31.22 -7.44 13.59
CA GLY A 178 31.33 -8.85 13.97
C GLY A 178 30.07 -9.42 14.61
N GLY A 179 29.97 -10.73 14.58
CA GLY A 179 28.96 -11.53 15.26
C GLY A 179 29.34 -12.99 15.28
N ALA A 180 28.66 -13.79 16.14
CA ALA A 180 28.82 -15.24 16.20
C ALA A 180 27.74 -15.91 15.38
N SER A 181 28.05 -17.08 14.77
CA SER A 181 27.00 -17.98 14.30
C SER A 181 26.36 -18.67 15.51
N THR A 182 25.05 -18.55 15.61
CA THR A 182 24.23 -19.26 16.59
C THR A 182 23.27 -20.18 15.82
N PRO A 183 22.51 -21.05 16.48
CA PRO A 183 21.42 -21.79 15.82
C PRO A 183 20.40 -20.86 15.13
N GLU A 184 20.36 -19.57 15.54
CA GLU A 184 19.38 -18.56 15.11
C GLU A 184 19.97 -17.48 14.19
N SER A 185 21.27 -17.44 13.98
CA SER A 185 21.96 -16.41 13.16
C SER A 185 23.20 -16.94 12.46
N VAL A 186 23.43 -16.48 11.25
CA VAL A 186 24.59 -16.84 10.44
C VAL A 186 25.51 -15.65 10.27
N CYS A 187 26.82 -15.83 10.51
CA CYS A 187 27.83 -14.84 10.19
C CYS A 187 28.60 -15.25 8.92
N PHE A 188 29.21 -14.25 8.24
CA PHE A 188 29.98 -14.44 7.03
C PHE A 188 31.46 -14.67 7.37
N ASP A 189 32.02 -15.77 6.90
CA ASP A 189 33.41 -16.19 7.11
C ASP A 189 34.32 -15.97 5.89
N GLY A 190 33.79 -15.32 4.86
CA GLY A 190 34.52 -15.05 3.61
C GLY A 190 34.22 -16.01 2.46
N ALA A 191 33.43 -17.06 2.71
CA ALA A 191 32.97 -18.03 1.71
C ALA A 191 31.46 -18.03 1.59
N PRO A 192 30.87 -18.54 0.48
CA PRO A 192 29.45 -18.78 0.37
C PRO A 192 28.93 -19.62 1.53
N VAL A 193 27.79 -19.25 2.10
CA VAL A 193 27.17 -19.97 3.22
C VAL A 193 26.76 -21.36 2.74
N LEU A 194 27.35 -22.39 3.36
CA LEU A 194 26.98 -23.78 3.14
C LEU A 194 26.14 -24.25 4.35
N LEU A 195 24.84 -24.27 4.18
CA LEU A 195 23.97 -24.96 5.14
C LEU A 195 24.04 -26.45 4.85
N ASN A 196 24.36 -27.25 5.87
CA ASN A 196 24.36 -28.70 5.75
C ASN A 196 22.99 -29.19 5.32
N SER A 197 22.88 -29.74 4.11
CA SER A 197 21.66 -30.08 3.38
C SER A 197 20.99 -31.36 3.86
N SER A 198 20.84 -31.57 5.17
CA SER A 198 20.00 -32.65 5.72
C SER A 198 18.56 -32.24 6.03
N GLU A 199 18.26 -30.95 5.94
CA GLU A 199 16.90 -30.41 6.05
C GLU A 199 16.27 -30.29 4.66
N PRO A 200 14.96 -30.61 4.50
CA PRO A 200 14.28 -30.40 3.23
C PRO A 200 14.34 -28.90 2.87
N PRO A 201 14.50 -28.56 1.58
CA PRO A 201 14.57 -27.16 1.16
C PRO A 201 13.36 -26.42 1.71
N SER A 202 13.64 -25.37 2.49
CA SER A 202 12.60 -24.52 3.05
C SER A 202 11.72 -23.97 1.93
N THR A 203 10.42 -23.93 2.19
CA THR A 203 9.48 -23.35 1.22
C THR A 203 9.84 -21.88 0.96
N PRO A 204 9.93 -21.45 -0.30
CA PRO A 204 10.17 -20.04 -0.62
C PRO A 204 9.16 -19.13 0.09
N PRO A 205 9.53 -17.90 0.44
CA PRO A 205 8.69 -17.02 1.22
C PRO A 205 7.39 -16.66 0.47
N ARG A 206 6.37 -16.26 1.22
CA ARG A 206 5.20 -15.62 0.67
C ARG A 206 5.53 -14.17 0.33
N GLY A 207 4.95 -13.65 -0.74
CA GLY A 207 5.13 -12.27 -1.14
C GLY A 207 4.21 -11.88 -2.29
N LEU A 208 4.08 -10.58 -2.51
CA LEU A 208 3.24 -10.01 -3.57
C LEU A 208 4.06 -9.87 -4.85
N CYS A 209 3.62 -10.53 -5.91
CA CYS A 209 4.25 -10.44 -7.22
C CYS A 209 3.54 -9.37 -8.06
N LEU A 210 4.32 -8.46 -8.64
CA LEU A 210 3.84 -7.33 -9.41
C LEU A 210 4.29 -7.42 -10.86
N GLU A 211 3.47 -6.91 -11.78
CA GLU A 211 3.91 -6.57 -13.13
C GLU A 211 3.61 -5.11 -13.43
N LYS A 212 4.55 -4.42 -14.05
CA LYS A 212 4.38 -3.05 -14.50
C LYS A 212 3.73 -3.03 -15.86
N ILE A 213 2.56 -2.41 -15.98
CA ILE A 213 1.79 -2.38 -17.22
C ILE A 213 1.64 -0.99 -17.82
N GLY A 214 1.96 0.07 -17.07
CA GLY A 214 1.87 1.45 -17.54
C GLY A 214 2.95 2.34 -16.92
N ASN A 215 3.34 3.41 -17.62
CA ASN A 215 4.29 4.42 -17.14
C ASN A 215 3.62 5.71 -16.63
N GLY A 216 2.28 5.85 -16.83
CA GLY A 216 1.55 7.03 -16.37
C GLY A 216 1.48 7.11 -14.84
N SER A 217 1.49 8.33 -14.32
CA SER A 217 1.30 8.63 -12.90
C SER A 217 -0.14 9.04 -12.67
N TYR A 218 -0.91 8.22 -11.96
CA TYR A 218 -2.33 8.42 -11.72
C TYR A 218 -2.64 8.39 -10.23
N LEU A 219 -3.64 9.17 -9.83
CA LEU A 219 -4.10 9.25 -8.45
C LEU A 219 -5.33 8.37 -8.18
N ASN A 220 -6.13 8.09 -9.20
CA ASN A 220 -7.33 7.29 -9.07
C ASN A 220 -7.45 6.28 -10.22
N MET A 221 -8.06 5.13 -9.94
CA MET A 221 -8.50 4.13 -10.90
C MET A 221 -9.90 3.67 -10.53
N VAL A 222 -10.81 3.60 -11.50
CA VAL A 222 -12.15 3.06 -11.35
C VAL A 222 -12.43 2.10 -12.50
N ALA A 223 -12.81 0.87 -12.21
CA ALA A 223 -13.25 -0.10 -13.20
C ALA A 223 -14.43 0.44 -14.00
N HIS A 224 -14.48 0.17 -15.30
CA HIS A 224 -15.58 0.65 -16.14
C HIS A 224 -16.90 -0.01 -15.72
N PRO A 225 -17.98 0.78 -15.49
CA PRO A 225 -19.24 0.24 -14.96
C PRO A 225 -19.97 -0.77 -15.88
N ASP A 226 -19.55 -0.90 -17.13
CA ASP A 226 -20.09 -1.92 -18.05
C ASP A 226 -19.55 -3.33 -17.83
N LYS A 227 -18.70 -3.50 -16.82
CA LYS A 227 -18.03 -4.75 -16.45
C LYS A 227 -17.08 -5.30 -17.53
N SER A 228 -16.67 -4.47 -18.49
CA SER A 228 -15.63 -4.83 -19.48
C SER A 228 -14.23 -4.81 -18.86
N GLY A 229 -13.21 -5.23 -19.63
CA GLY A 229 -11.79 -5.08 -19.27
C GLY A 229 -11.27 -3.65 -19.46
N ARG A 230 -12.11 -2.63 -19.24
CA ARG A 230 -11.73 -1.21 -19.30
C ARG A 230 -11.73 -0.59 -17.90
N ALA A 231 -10.97 0.49 -17.74
CA ALA A 231 -10.96 1.29 -16.52
C ALA A 231 -10.68 2.76 -16.84
N PHE A 232 -11.13 3.63 -15.94
CA PHE A 232 -10.79 5.04 -15.95
C PHE A 232 -9.64 5.29 -14.99
N PHE A 233 -8.70 6.15 -15.42
CA PHE A 233 -7.58 6.62 -14.62
C PHE A 233 -7.61 8.14 -14.58
N SER A 234 -7.39 8.76 -13.43
CA SER A 234 -7.22 10.22 -13.37
C SER A 234 -5.84 10.58 -12.87
N ASP A 235 -5.24 11.60 -13.49
CA ASP A 235 -4.07 12.26 -12.96
C ASP A 235 -4.48 13.39 -11.99
N GLN A 236 -3.51 13.93 -11.27
CA GLN A 236 -3.75 14.99 -10.30
C GLN A 236 -4.01 16.34 -10.98
N GLU A 237 -3.54 16.51 -12.22
CA GLU A 237 -3.68 17.78 -12.96
C GLU A 237 -5.11 18.05 -13.43
N GLY A 238 -5.96 17.01 -13.54
CA GLY A 238 -7.37 17.20 -13.92
C GLY A 238 -7.81 16.42 -15.15
N LYS A 239 -7.03 15.45 -15.63
CA LYS A 239 -7.42 14.63 -16.78
C LYS A 239 -7.90 13.27 -16.34
N ILE A 240 -8.99 12.81 -16.95
CA ILE A 240 -9.46 11.43 -16.84
C ILE A 240 -9.18 10.71 -18.15
N TRP A 241 -8.58 9.55 -18.07
CA TRP A 241 -8.20 8.69 -19.19
C TRP A 241 -9.02 7.41 -19.18
N LEU A 242 -9.52 7.00 -20.34
CA LEU A 242 -10.09 5.66 -20.53
C LEU A 242 -9.00 4.72 -21.05
N ALA A 243 -8.85 3.58 -20.40
CA ALA A 243 -7.85 2.59 -20.73
C ALA A 243 -8.46 1.20 -20.89
N THR A 244 -7.82 0.36 -21.74
CA THR A 244 -8.06 -1.07 -21.79
C THR A 244 -7.00 -1.79 -20.98
N ILE A 245 -7.43 -2.60 -20.03
CA ILE A 245 -6.56 -3.41 -19.17
C ILE A 245 -6.17 -4.66 -19.99
N PRO A 246 -4.87 -4.95 -20.15
CA PRO A 246 -4.43 -6.14 -20.85
C PRO A 246 -4.70 -7.40 -20.04
N ASP A 247 -4.99 -8.51 -20.72
CA ASP A 247 -5.07 -9.83 -20.09
C ASP A 247 -3.75 -10.17 -19.38
N GLN A 248 -3.85 -10.87 -18.26
CA GLN A 248 -2.69 -11.32 -17.52
C GLN A 248 -1.80 -12.22 -18.37
N GLY A 249 -0.48 -12.02 -18.29
CA GLY A 249 0.50 -12.81 -19.04
C GLY A 249 0.53 -12.54 -20.56
N SER A 250 -0.27 -11.61 -21.09
CA SER A 250 -0.28 -11.26 -22.53
C SER A 250 0.97 -10.53 -22.99
N GLY A 251 1.80 -10.01 -22.06
CA GLY A 251 2.96 -9.18 -22.37
C GLY A 251 2.60 -7.78 -22.90
N LYS A 252 1.32 -7.41 -22.93
CA LYS A 252 0.85 -6.11 -23.41
C LYS A 252 0.85 -5.08 -22.29
N THR A 253 1.01 -3.82 -22.65
CA THR A 253 0.88 -2.66 -21.75
C THR A 253 -0.56 -2.15 -21.70
N LEU A 254 -0.85 -1.30 -20.70
CA LEU A 254 -2.11 -0.60 -20.55
C LEU A 254 -2.44 0.19 -21.84
N GLY A 255 -3.58 -0.10 -22.43
CA GLY A 255 -4.04 0.54 -23.65
C GLY A 255 -4.77 1.86 -23.35
N ILE A 256 -4.01 2.94 -23.12
CA ILE A 256 -4.57 4.27 -22.84
C ILE A 256 -4.95 4.96 -24.14
N GLY A 257 -6.10 5.63 -24.15
CA GLY A 257 -6.53 6.45 -25.28
C GLY A 257 -5.51 7.55 -25.64
N THR A 258 -5.45 7.93 -26.90
CA THR A 258 -4.55 9.00 -27.39
C THR A 258 -4.94 10.39 -26.89
N SER A 259 -6.19 10.55 -26.46
CA SER A 259 -6.72 11.79 -25.86
C SER A 259 -7.39 11.43 -24.54
N PRO A 260 -7.44 12.34 -23.56
CA PRO A 260 -8.18 12.11 -22.34
C PRO A 260 -9.67 11.90 -22.61
N PHE A 261 -10.33 11.11 -21.75
CA PHE A 261 -11.79 10.96 -21.75
C PHE A 261 -12.47 12.31 -21.44
N VAL A 262 -11.91 13.05 -20.48
CA VAL A 262 -12.24 14.45 -20.21
C VAL A 262 -11.01 15.17 -19.70
N ASP A 263 -10.88 16.45 -20.05
CA ASP A 263 -9.82 17.35 -19.59
C ASP A 263 -10.45 18.52 -18.81
N LEU A 264 -10.17 18.60 -17.51
CA LEU A 264 -10.65 19.62 -16.56
C LEU A 264 -9.51 20.49 -16.03
N THR A 265 -8.36 20.50 -16.69
CA THR A 265 -7.16 21.25 -16.23
C THR A 265 -7.39 22.76 -16.12
N ASP A 266 -8.35 23.32 -16.84
CA ASP A 266 -8.72 24.74 -16.75
C ASP A 266 -9.44 25.09 -15.44
N GLU A 267 -10.08 24.11 -14.79
CA GLU A 267 -10.86 24.27 -13.56
C GLU A 267 -10.06 23.84 -12.33
N VAL A 268 -9.16 22.86 -12.51
CA VAL A 268 -8.39 22.24 -11.43
C VAL A 268 -7.17 23.10 -11.08
N TYR A 269 -7.05 23.43 -9.81
CA TYR A 269 -5.81 23.97 -9.27
C TYR A 269 -4.92 22.83 -8.82
N PHE A 270 -3.77 22.67 -9.48
CA PHE A 270 -2.77 21.64 -9.20
C PHE A 270 -1.57 22.20 -8.44
N ASN A 271 -1.23 21.54 -7.35
CA ASN A 271 -0.01 21.71 -6.55
C ASN A 271 0.19 20.43 -5.74
N THR A 272 1.22 20.37 -4.90
CA THR A 272 1.56 19.18 -4.09
C THR A 272 0.35 18.60 -3.35
N GLU A 273 -0.45 19.43 -2.70
CA GLU A 273 -1.61 19.03 -1.88
C GLU A 273 -2.96 19.17 -2.61
N PHE A 274 -2.96 19.80 -3.78
CA PHE A 274 -4.17 20.14 -4.53
C PHE A 274 -4.22 19.44 -5.88
N GLY A 275 -5.40 19.23 -6.40
CA GLY A 275 -5.60 18.64 -7.71
C GLY A 275 -6.96 17.98 -7.87
N MET A 276 -7.08 17.08 -8.85
CA MET A 276 -8.20 16.17 -8.98
C MET A 276 -8.03 15.00 -8.00
N MET A 277 -8.75 15.06 -6.88
CA MET A 277 -8.57 14.17 -5.74
C MET A 277 -9.42 12.90 -5.85
N GLY A 278 -10.53 12.94 -6.60
CA GLY A 278 -11.43 11.81 -6.73
C GLY A 278 -12.24 11.83 -8.03
N MET A 279 -12.67 10.65 -8.46
CA MET A 279 -13.66 10.46 -9.51
C MET A 279 -14.57 9.29 -9.15
N ALA A 280 -15.84 9.39 -9.48
CA ALA A 280 -16.81 8.31 -9.29
C ALA A 280 -17.80 8.27 -10.44
N PHE A 281 -18.15 7.06 -10.88
CA PHE A 281 -19.14 6.84 -11.92
C PHE A 281 -20.45 6.43 -11.26
N HIS A 282 -21.55 7.03 -11.69
CA HIS A 282 -22.87 6.74 -11.14
C HIS A 282 -23.18 5.23 -11.25
N PRO A 283 -23.83 4.58 -10.26
CA PRO A 283 -24.15 3.15 -10.34
C PRO A 283 -24.89 2.75 -11.63
N ASN A 284 -25.71 3.65 -12.18
CA ASN A 284 -26.42 3.48 -13.45
C ASN A 284 -25.71 4.16 -14.64
N PHE A 285 -24.38 4.34 -14.60
CA PHE A 285 -23.60 5.01 -15.65
C PHE A 285 -23.87 4.43 -17.04
N VAL A 286 -24.02 3.13 -17.14
CA VAL A 286 -24.29 2.43 -18.42
C VAL A 286 -25.58 2.94 -19.11
N GLN A 287 -26.54 3.45 -18.32
CA GLN A 287 -27.79 3.99 -18.83
C GLN A 287 -27.78 5.53 -18.93
N ASN A 288 -27.16 6.22 -17.97
CA ASN A 288 -27.30 7.67 -17.83
C ASN A 288 -26.02 8.47 -18.17
N GLY A 289 -24.85 7.82 -18.26
CA GLY A 289 -23.58 8.46 -18.58
C GLY A 289 -23.04 9.43 -17.52
N ARG A 290 -23.66 9.48 -16.35
CA ARG A 290 -23.30 10.42 -15.28
C ARG A 290 -22.03 9.97 -14.58
N PHE A 291 -21.11 10.90 -14.37
CA PHE A 291 -19.94 10.72 -13.52
C PHE A 291 -19.59 12.01 -12.79
N PHE A 292 -18.75 11.89 -11.79
CA PHE A 292 -18.43 12.99 -10.88
C PHE A 292 -16.92 13.10 -10.72
N ALA A 293 -16.44 14.33 -10.63
CA ALA A 293 -15.07 14.62 -10.27
C ALA A 293 -15.03 15.48 -8.99
N SER A 294 -14.12 15.12 -8.09
CA SER A 294 -13.77 15.91 -6.92
C SER A 294 -12.41 16.53 -7.12
N PHE A 295 -12.30 17.85 -6.99
CA PHE A 295 -11.06 18.57 -7.24
C PHE A 295 -10.96 19.86 -6.42
N ASN A 296 -9.76 20.40 -6.37
CA ASN A 296 -9.51 21.71 -5.79
C ASN A 296 -9.44 22.78 -6.87
N CYS A 297 -9.97 23.97 -6.60
CA CYS A 297 -9.86 25.13 -7.46
C CYS A 297 -9.36 26.36 -6.69
N ASP A 298 -8.83 27.35 -7.43
CA ASP A 298 -8.37 28.62 -6.91
C ASP A 298 -9.32 29.73 -7.36
N LYS A 299 -10.04 30.37 -6.42
CA LYS A 299 -10.96 31.47 -6.73
C LYS A 299 -10.29 32.70 -7.34
N ALA A 300 -8.96 32.82 -7.22
CA ALA A 300 -8.22 33.89 -7.88
C ALA A 300 -7.97 33.61 -9.36
N LYS A 301 -8.09 32.35 -9.81
CA LYS A 301 -7.80 31.92 -11.17
C LYS A 301 -9.04 31.53 -11.97
N TRP A 302 -10.01 30.86 -11.32
CA TRP A 302 -11.20 30.37 -11.99
C TRP A 302 -12.48 30.99 -11.41
N PRO A 303 -13.26 31.77 -12.22
CA PRO A 303 -14.47 32.46 -11.75
C PRO A 303 -15.55 31.51 -11.20
N GLY A 304 -15.56 30.21 -11.64
CA GLY A 304 -16.46 29.19 -11.14
C GLY A 304 -16.10 28.66 -9.75
N CYS A 305 -14.94 29.02 -9.22
CA CYS A 305 -14.44 28.60 -7.92
C CYS A 305 -15.04 29.46 -6.80
N THR A 306 -16.33 29.27 -6.51
CA THR A 306 -17.06 30.06 -5.52
C THR A 306 -17.75 29.14 -4.51
N GLY A 307 -17.57 29.42 -3.23
CA GLY A 307 -18.21 28.72 -2.13
C GLY A 307 -18.02 29.46 -0.81
N ARG A 308 -18.79 29.10 0.21
CA ARG A 308 -18.61 29.66 1.55
C ARG A 308 -17.38 29.03 2.22
N CYS A 309 -16.75 29.78 3.10
CA CYS A 309 -15.59 29.30 3.86
C CYS A 309 -16.03 28.31 4.94
N SER A 310 -15.29 27.20 5.08
CA SER A 310 -15.54 26.24 6.18
C SER A 310 -15.17 26.81 7.55
N CYS A 311 -14.24 27.76 7.61
CA CYS A 311 -14.00 28.57 8.79
C CYS A 311 -15.04 29.71 8.81
N ASN A 312 -16.04 29.61 9.68
CA ASN A 312 -17.12 30.58 9.83
C ASN A 312 -17.66 30.57 11.27
N SER A 313 -18.65 31.41 11.55
CA SER A 313 -19.23 31.55 12.89
C SER A 313 -19.88 30.28 13.45
N ASP A 314 -20.37 29.38 12.58
CA ASP A 314 -21.06 28.17 13.01
C ASP A 314 -20.10 27.17 13.68
N VAL A 315 -18.82 27.30 13.38
CA VAL A 315 -17.72 26.48 13.93
C VAL A 315 -16.77 27.27 14.81
N ASN A 316 -17.19 28.44 15.31
CA ASN A 316 -16.39 29.35 16.14
C ASN A 316 -15.06 29.78 15.47
N CYS A 317 -15.04 29.87 14.15
CA CYS A 317 -13.86 30.25 13.37
C CYS A 317 -14.10 31.55 12.62
N ASP A 318 -13.13 32.47 12.69
CA ASP A 318 -13.14 33.75 11.98
C ASP A 318 -12.02 33.75 10.92
N PRO A 319 -12.33 33.66 9.63
CA PRO A 319 -11.32 33.55 8.59
C PRO A 319 -10.40 34.79 8.51
N SER A 320 -10.84 35.96 9.02
CA SER A 320 -10.00 37.15 9.07
C SER A 320 -8.86 37.07 10.10
N LYS A 321 -8.95 36.12 11.04
CA LYS A 321 -7.95 35.88 12.07
C LYS A 321 -6.99 34.74 11.72
N LEU A 322 -7.28 33.99 10.65
CA LEU A 322 -6.37 32.94 10.18
C LEU A 322 -5.15 33.58 9.49
N PRO A 323 -3.95 33.07 9.73
CA PRO A 323 -2.78 33.50 8.98
C PRO A 323 -2.88 33.06 7.51
N ALA A 324 -2.25 33.80 6.63
CA ALA A 324 -1.97 33.33 5.29
C ALA A 324 -1.00 32.14 5.37
N GLU A 325 -1.29 31.06 4.67
CA GLU A 325 -0.47 29.85 4.65
C GLU A 325 0.04 29.59 3.23
N ASN A 326 1.34 29.33 3.08
CA ASN A 326 1.98 29.12 1.78
C ASN A 326 1.67 30.23 0.73
N GLY A 327 1.44 31.46 1.20
CA GLY A 327 1.09 32.62 0.36
C GLY A 327 -0.38 32.72 -0.03
N ALA A 328 -1.22 31.76 0.39
CA ALA A 328 -2.66 31.78 0.13
C ALA A 328 -3.43 32.46 1.26
N GLN A 329 -4.50 33.17 0.88
CA GLN A 329 -5.45 33.70 1.86
C GLN A 329 -6.39 32.59 2.33
N PRO A 330 -6.89 32.64 3.58
CA PRO A 330 -7.89 31.71 4.06
C PRO A 330 -9.07 31.59 3.09
N CYS A 331 -9.47 30.36 2.79
CA CYS A 331 -10.54 30.04 1.85
C CYS A 331 -10.35 30.60 0.42
N GLN A 332 -9.09 30.83 0.01
CA GLN A 332 -8.76 31.08 -1.39
C GLN A 332 -9.00 29.83 -2.23
N TYR A 333 -8.55 28.68 -1.74
CA TYR A 333 -8.80 27.39 -2.38
C TYR A 333 -10.12 26.81 -1.94
N GLN A 334 -10.77 26.12 -2.86
CA GLN A 334 -12.05 25.46 -2.61
C GLN A 334 -11.93 24.00 -2.99
N THR A 335 -12.61 23.12 -2.26
CA THR A 335 -12.90 21.77 -2.74
C THR A 335 -14.25 21.75 -3.43
N VAL A 336 -14.32 21.06 -4.55
CA VAL A 336 -15.48 21.02 -5.45
C VAL A 336 -15.81 19.56 -5.76
N ILE A 337 -17.11 19.22 -5.79
CA ILE A 337 -17.63 18.05 -6.47
C ILE A 337 -18.56 18.52 -7.57
N ALA A 338 -18.26 18.14 -8.81
CA ALA A 338 -19.05 18.51 -9.99
C ALA A 338 -19.48 17.26 -10.76
N GLU A 339 -20.67 17.34 -11.35
CA GLU A 339 -21.26 16.29 -12.18
C GLU A 339 -21.04 16.58 -13.66
N TYR A 340 -20.65 15.53 -14.40
CA TYR A 340 -20.42 15.56 -15.85
C TYR A 340 -21.17 14.42 -16.53
N THR A 341 -21.24 14.48 -17.87
CA THR A 341 -21.91 13.46 -18.68
C THR A 341 -20.99 12.98 -19.80
N ALA A 342 -20.93 11.67 -20.01
CA ALA A 342 -20.21 11.03 -21.10
C ALA A 342 -20.87 11.33 -22.46
N ASN A 343 -20.05 11.46 -23.52
CA ASN A 343 -20.50 11.67 -24.90
C ASN A 343 -20.93 10.34 -25.52
N GLY A 344 -22.13 9.88 -25.19
CA GLY A 344 -22.69 8.66 -25.77
C GLY A 344 -23.97 8.96 -26.56
N THR A 345 -24.42 7.99 -27.36
CA THR A 345 -25.77 8.04 -27.92
C THR A 345 -26.77 7.65 -26.83
N SER A 346 -28.01 8.09 -26.95
CA SER A 346 -29.07 7.73 -25.99
C SER A 346 -29.31 6.21 -25.85
N THR A 347 -28.78 5.43 -26.79
CA THR A 347 -28.94 3.98 -26.84
C THR A 347 -27.68 3.21 -26.42
N ASP A 348 -26.50 3.87 -26.35
CA ASP A 348 -25.24 3.24 -25.95
C ASP A 348 -24.27 4.27 -25.35
N VAL A 349 -24.53 4.65 -24.13
CA VAL A 349 -23.66 5.55 -23.35
C VAL A 349 -22.41 4.85 -22.87
N SER A 350 -22.49 3.53 -22.67
CA SER A 350 -21.37 2.73 -22.15
C SER A 350 -20.19 2.64 -23.13
N SER A 351 -20.44 2.82 -24.43
CA SER A 351 -19.38 2.84 -25.46
C SER A 351 -18.66 4.18 -25.58
N ALA A 352 -19.08 5.21 -24.83
CA ALA A 352 -18.47 6.53 -24.88
C ALA A 352 -16.97 6.47 -24.60
N THR A 353 -16.19 7.11 -25.46
CA THR A 353 -14.72 7.26 -25.35
C THR A 353 -14.28 8.65 -24.95
N SER A 354 -15.25 9.57 -24.75
CA SER A 354 -15.02 10.96 -24.34
C SER A 354 -16.20 11.53 -23.55
N ALA A 355 -15.96 12.63 -22.85
CA ALA A 355 -16.98 13.43 -22.20
C ALA A 355 -16.74 14.93 -22.50
N LYS A 356 -17.78 15.75 -22.34
CA LYS A 356 -17.62 17.19 -22.42
C LYS A 356 -17.05 17.72 -21.10
N PRO A 357 -16.06 18.61 -21.12
CA PRO A 357 -15.56 19.30 -19.93
C PRO A 357 -16.50 20.46 -19.54
N VAL A 358 -17.79 20.16 -19.43
CA VAL A 358 -18.83 21.14 -19.08
C VAL A 358 -19.58 20.58 -17.88
N GLU A 359 -19.49 21.30 -16.79
CA GLU A 359 -20.22 20.96 -15.57
C GLU A 359 -21.74 20.96 -15.83
N VAL A 360 -22.36 19.83 -15.55
CA VAL A 360 -23.84 19.68 -15.62
C VAL A 360 -24.45 20.27 -14.36
N ARG A 361 -23.82 19.99 -13.20
CA ARG A 361 -24.33 20.42 -11.90
C ARG A 361 -23.18 20.49 -10.88
N ARG A 362 -23.16 21.59 -10.11
CA ARG A 362 -22.34 21.70 -8.94
C ARG A 362 -23.00 20.94 -7.78
N ILE A 363 -22.36 19.85 -7.36
CA ILE A 363 -22.85 19.05 -6.25
C ILE A 363 -22.47 19.71 -4.93
N PHE A 364 -21.18 20.02 -4.75
CA PHE A 364 -20.63 20.51 -3.49
C PHE A 364 -19.53 21.54 -3.73
N THR A 365 -19.47 22.57 -2.88
CA THR A 365 -18.33 23.50 -2.86
C THR A 365 -18.09 24.02 -1.46
N MET A 366 -16.83 23.95 -1.00
CA MET A 366 -16.42 24.41 0.33
C MET A 366 -15.04 25.07 0.28
N GLY A 367 -14.93 26.27 0.83
CA GLY A 367 -13.65 26.99 0.97
C GLY A 367 -12.81 26.39 2.09
N LEU A 368 -11.52 26.17 1.78
CA LEU A 368 -10.55 25.51 2.66
C LEU A 368 -9.82 26.55 3.50
N PRO A 369 -9.77 26.37 4.84
CA PRO A 369 -9.14 27.37 5.73
C PRO A 369 -7.63 27.37 5.60
N PHE A 370 -7.02 26.21 5.31
CA PHE A 370 -5.59 25.97 5.17
C PHE A 370 -5.27 25.25 3.86
N THR A 371 -4.01 24.86 3.65
CA THR A 371 -3.50 24.37 2.37
C THR A 371 -3.17 22.87 2.33
N SER A 372 -3.59 22.11 3.35
CA SER A 372 -3.33 20.67 3.46
C SER A 372 -4.52 19.87 4.00
N HIS A 373 -4.42 18.55 4.03
CA HIS A 373 -5.42 17.59 4.54
C HIS A 373 -6.81 17.75 3.88
N HIS A 374 -6.85 17.70 2.57
CA HIS A 374 -8.11 17.89 1.85
C HIS A 374 -8.86 16.59 1.54
N GLY A 375 -8.22 15.40 1.71
CA GLY A 375 -8.81 14.11 1.37
C GLY A 375 -9.29 14.08 -0.09
N GLY A 376 -10.58 14.26 -0.29
CA GLY A 376 -11.17 14.55 -1.60
C GLY A 376 -11.62 13.34 -2.40
N GLN A 377 -11.44 12.11 -1.93
CA GLN A 377 -11.98 10.94 -2.62
C GLN A 377 -13.51 10.93 -2.56
N ILE A 378 -14.13 10.50 -3.66
CA ILE A 378 -15.57 10.22 -3.76
C ILE A 378 -15.79 8.81 -4.26
N LEU A 379 -16.81 8.12 -3.72
CA LEU A 379 -17.23 6.80 -4.20
C LEU A 379 -18.72 6.58 -3.91
N PHE A 380 -19.32 5.65 -4.65
CA PHE A 380 -20.70 5.22 -4.39
C PHE A 380 -20.71 3.99 -3.50
N GLY A 381 -21.57 4.01 -2.48
CA GLY A 381 -21.83 2.85 -1.66
C GLY A 381 -22.50 1.73 -2.49
N PRO A 382 -21.91 0.51 -2.53
CA PRO A 382 -22.42 -0.57 -3.38
C PRO A 382 -23.78 -1.11 -2.92
N SER A 383 -24.15 -0.91 -1.65
CA SER A 383 -25.40 -1.40 -1.07
C SER A 383 -26.53 -0.38 -1.11
N ASP A 384 -26.21 0.91 -1.09
CA ASP A 384 -27.20 1.98 -0.92
C ASP A 384 -27.25 3.00 -2.07
N GLY A 385 -26.21 3.01 -2.93
CA GLY A 385 -26.14 3.88 -4.09
C GLY A 385 -25.89 5.36 -3.79
N TYR A 386 -25.67 5.74 -2.53
CA TYR A 386 -25.34 7.11 -2.16
C TYR A 386 -23.86 7.42 -2.37
N MET A 387 -23.56 8.71 -2.55
CA MET A 387 -22.18 9.18 -2.67
C MET A 387 -21.56 9.40 -1.29
N TYR A 388 -20.40 8.80 -1.06
CA TYR A 388 -19.55 9.06 0.09
C TYR A 388 -18.42 9.99 -0.33
N PHE A 389 -18.12 10.98 0.51
CA PHE A 389 -17.09 11.97 0.29
C PHE A 389 -16.19 12.08 1.53
N MET A 390 -14.89 11.86 1.34
CA MET A 390 -13.89 11.91 2.39
C MET A 390 -13.24 13.27 2.45
N MET A 391 -13.21 13.88 3.64
CA MET A 391 -12.66 15.20 3.86
C MET A 391 -11.80 15.21 5.12
N GLY A 392 -10.54 15.66 4.99
CA GLY A 392 -9.64 15.81 6.12
C GLY A 392 -9.97 17.03 6.99
N ASP A 393 -9.21 17.20 8.07
CA ASP A 393 -9.40 18.27 9.06
C ASP A 393 -9.04 19.68 8.51
N GLY A 394 -8.57 19.76 7.26
CA GLY A 394 -8.17 20.98 6.59
C GLY A 394 -6.73 21.39 6.87
N GLY A 395 -5.99 20.63 7.70
CA GLY A 395 -4.61 20.94 8.06
C GLY A 395 -4.49 22.00 9.15
N GLY A 396 -3.46 22.80 9.03
CA GLY A 396 -3.12 23.83 10.01
C GLY A 396 -1.99 23.36 10.94
N ALA A 397 -1.18 24.31 11.38
CA ALA A 397 -0.06 24.04 12.28
C ALA A 397 -0.55 23.42 13.59
N SER A 398 0.14 22.39 14.06
CA SER A 398 -0.12 21.72 15.35
C SER A 398 -1.32 20.77 15.42
N GLY A 399 -1.78 20.21 14.29
CA GLY A 399 -2.81 19.19 14.27
C GLY A 399 -4.19 19.69 14.68
N ASP A 400 -5.01 20.07 13.71
CA ASP A 400 -6.39 20.55 13.88
C ASP A 400 -6.57 21.59 14.99
N PRO A 401 -5.94 22.78 14.91
CA PRO A 401 -5.92 23.75 16.00
C PRO A 401 -7.30 24.31 16.37
N TYR A 402 -8.30 24.15 15.52
CA TYR A 402 -9.69 24.57 15.73
C TYR A 402 -10.63 23.44 16.13
N ASN A 403 -10.09 22.20 16.26
CA ASN A 403 -10.85 21.02 16.63
C ASN A 403 -12.03 20.75 15.66
N PHE A 404 -11.80 20.96 14.36
CA PHE A 404 -12.82 20.75 13.33
C PHE A 404 -13.29 19.29 13.28
N SER A 405 -12.38 18.34 13.50
CA SER A 405 -12.67 16.91 13.40
C SER A 405 -13.70 16.45 14.42
N GLN A 406 -13.69 16.99 15.64
CA GLN A 406 -14.68 16.70 16.70
C GLN A 406 -15.89 17.64 16.64
N ASN A 407 -15.80 18.76 15.92
CA ASN A 407 -16.90 19.72 15.85
C ASN A 407 -18.02 19.18 14.93
N LYS A 408 -19.18 18.90 15.50
CA LYS A 408 -20.35 18.37 14.82
C LYS A 408 -20.95 19.32 13.76
N LYS A 409 -20.60 20.61 13.80
CA LYS A 409 -21.03 21.63 12.82
C LYS A 409 -20.04 21.83 11.68
N SER A 410 -18.83 21.24 11.78
CA SER A 410 -17.82 21.28 10.72
C SER A 410 -17.93 20.07 9.79
N LEU A 411 -17.69 20.27 8.49
CA LEU A 411 -17.53 19.19 7.53
C LEU A 411 -16.05 18.78 7.30
N LEU A 412 -15.14 19.45 8.01
CA LEU A 412 -13.72 19.06 8.03
C LEU A 412 -13.48 17.92 9.02
N GLY A 413 -12.61 16.97 8.67
CA GLY A 413 -12.34 15.76 9.43
C GLY A 413 -13.53 14.78 9.47
N LYS A 414 -14.21 14.64 8.32
CA LYS A 414 -15.48 13.90 8.19
C LYS A 414 -15.50 12.98 6.97
N ILE A 415 -16.30 11.95 7.09
CA ILE A 415 -16.88 11.26 5.93
C ILE A 415 -18.33 11.71 5.81
N MET A 416 -18.70 12.22 4.66
CA MET A 416 -20.03 12.67 4.33
C MET A 416 -20.75 11.64 3.46
N ARG A 417 -22.09 11.60 3.54
CA ARG A 417 -22.93 10.74 2.68
C ARG A 417 -24.08 11.54 2.10
N LEU A 418 -24.14 11.59 0.76
CA LEU A 418 -24.95 12.51 -0.02
C LEU A 418 -25.84 11.75 -1.01
N ASP A 419 -27.08 12.22 -1.20
CA ASP A 419 -27.98 11.77 -2.25
C ASP A 419 -27.88 12.72 -3.45
N VAL A 420 -27.23 12.27 -4.51
CA VAL A 420 -27.00 13.05 -5.74
C VAL A 420 -28.07 12.82 -6.81
N ASP A 421 -29.06 11.97 -6.53
CA ASP A 421 -30.16 11.68 -7.45
C ASP A 421 -31.39 12.52 -7.17
N ASN A 422 -31.69 12.79 -5.92
CA ASN A 422 -32.79 13.62 -5.52
C ASN A 422 -32.34 15.08 -5.39
N MET A 423 -32.97 15.96 -6.18
CA MET A 423 -32.67 17.39 -6.13
C MET A 423 -33.40 18.05 -4.97
N PRO A 424 -32.68 18.75 -4.07
CA PRO A 424 -33.33 19.51 -3.01
C PRO A 424 -33.99 20.77 -3.58
N THR A 425 -35.03 21.25 -2.92
CA THR A 425 -35.58 22.58 -3.17
C THR A 425 -34.67 23.66 -2.57
N ALA A 426 -34.77 24.89 -3.06
CA ALA A 426 -34.02 26.03 -2.48
C ALA A 426 -34.34 26.22 -0.98
N ASP A 427 -35.60 25.96 -0.56
CA ASP A 427 -35.99 26.04 0.84
C ASP A 427 -35.33 24.93 1.70
N GLU A 428 -35.17 23.72 1.17
CA GLU A 428 -34.45 22.64 1.85
C GLU A 428 -32.99 22.94 1.99
N ILE A 429 -32.32 23.45 0.93
CA ILE A 429 -30.94 23.90 0.97
C ILE A 429 -30.73 24.94 2.08
N ASN A 430 -31.59 25.96 2.10
CA ASN A 430 -31.51 27.02 3.11
C ASN A 430 -31.81 26.52 4.52
N LYS A 431 -32.86 25.71 4.69
CA LYS A 431 -33.29 25.19 5.99
C LYS A 431 -32.24 24.27 6.63
N LEU A 432 -31.61 23.42 5.83
CA LEU A 432 -30.57 22.47 6.30
C LEU A 432 -29.16 23.07 6.24
N GLY A 433 -28.99 24.22 5.63
CA GLY A 433 -27.69 24.88 5.46
C GLY A 433 -26.74 24.09 4.57
N LEU A 434 -27.23 23.40 3.55
CA LEU A 434 -26.43 22.53 2.69
C LEU A 434 -25.34 23.30 1.92
N TRP A 435 -24.28 22.61 1.54
CA TRP A 435 -23.12 23.16 0.85
C TRP A 435 -23.17 23.02 -0.68
N GLY A 436 -24.33 22.60 -1.21
CA GLY A 436 -24.52 22.41 -2.64
C GLY A 436 -25.86 21.79 -3.03
N ASN A 437 -25.90 21.17 -4.20
CA ASN A 437 -27.13 20.64 -4.82
C ASN A 437 -27.19 19.12 -4.66
N TYR A 438 -27.51 18.65 -3.48
CA TYR A 438 -27.73 17.25 -3.10
C TYR A 438 -28.79 17.18 -2.01
N SER A 439 -29.48 16.07 -1.92
CA SER A 439 -30.35 15.76 -0.78
C SER A 439 -29.60 14.93 0.27
N ILE A 440 -30.18 14.88 1.45
CA ILE A 440 -29.64 14.13 2.58
C ILE A 440 -30.36 12.78 2.68
N PRO A 441 -29.61 11.64 2.69
CA PRO A 441 -30.22 10.34 2.98
C PRO A 441 -30.94 10.34 4.33
N LYS A 442 -32.15 9.79 4.34
CA LYS A 442 -33.05 9.86 5.51
C LYS A 442 -32.52 9.14 6.75
N ASP A 443 -31.59 8.25 6.57
CA ASP A 443 -30.96 7.45 7.60
C ASP A 443 -29.53 7.92 7.96
N ASN A 444 -29.14 9.13 7.56
CA ASN A 444 -27.90 9.73 8.05
C ASN A 444 -27.96 9.95 9.57
N PRO A 445 -26.83 9.93 10.29
CA PRO A 445 -26.75 10.01 11.76
C PRO A 445 -27.45 11.23 12.38
N TYR A 446 -27.56 12.36 11.65
CA TYR A 446 -28.20 13.59 12.16
C TYR A 446 -29.66 13.37 12.60
N THR A 447 -30.34 12.33 12.11
CA THR A 447 -31.70 11.99 12.51
C THR A 447 -31.75 11.44 13.92
N GLU A 448 -30.64 10.93 14.43
CA GLU A 448 -30.49 10.40 15.79
C GLU A 448 -29.73 11.41 16.70
N ASP A 449 -28.87 12.24 16.11
CA ASP A 449 -28.11 13.30 16.77
C ASP A 449 -28.27 14.63 16.01
N GLY A 450 -29.23 15.43 16.41
CA GLY A 450 -29.59 16.72 15.77
C GLY A 450 -28.49 17.80 15.85
N ASP A 451 -27.43 17.57 16.59
CA ASP A 451 -26.27 18.46 16.64
C ASP A 451 -25.33 18.26 15.45
N LEU A 452 -25.40 17.10 14.77
CA LEU A 452 -24.60 16.83 13.57
C LEU A 452 -25.07 17.67 12.39
N GLN A 453 -24.14 18.12 11.53
CA GLN A 453 -24.47 18.52 10.18
C GLN A 453 -25.07 17.34 9.42
N PRO A 454 -26.11 17.58 8.58
CA PRO A 454 -26.88 16.50 7.96
C PRO A 454 -26.07 15.56 7.07
N GLU A 455 -24.98 16.07 6.48
CA GLU A 455 -24.10 15.35 5.57
C GLU A 455 -23.27 14.29 6.27
N ILE A 456 -23.00 14.46 7.58
CA ILE A 456 -22.01 13.68 8.31
C ILE A 456 -22.46 12.22 8.45
N TRP A 457 -21.61 11.31 7.95
CA TRP A 457 -21.70 9.87 8.16
C TRP A 457 -20.82 9.40 9.32
N ALA A 458 -19.58 9.93 9.37
CA ALA A 458 -18.59 9.65 10.41
C ALA A 458 -17.74 10.89 10.68
N LEU A 459 -17.14 10.97 11.89
CA LEU A 459 -16.35 12.13 12.35
C LEU A 459 -15.08 11.70 13.10
N GLY A 460 -14.24 12.67 13.41
CA GLY A 460 -13.01 12.43 14.17
C GLY A 460 -11.90 11.82 13.34
N LEU A 461 -11.80 12.20 12.07
CA LEU A 461 -10.76 11.78 11.14
C LEU A 461 -9.77 12.93 10.91
N ARG A 462 -8.50 12.59 10.65
CA ARG A 462 -7.47 13.59 10.34
C ARG A 462 -7.39 13.89 8.86
N ASN A 463 -7.06 12.90 8.05
CA ASN A 463 -6.97 13.02 6.60
C ASN A 463 -7.28 11.67 5.93
N PRO A 464 -8.55 11.25 5.88
CA PRO A 464 -8.94 9.98 5.26
C PRO A 464 -8.63 10.02 3.77
N TRP A 465 -7.45 9.46 3.42
CA TRP A 465 -6.86 9.63 2.09
C TRP A 465 -7.55 8.77 1.04
N ARG A 466 -7.59 7.44 1.28
CA ARG A 466 -8.28 6.50 0.38
C ARG A 466 -9.07 5.49 1.16
N CYS A 467 -10.29 5.30 0.70
CA CYS A 467 -11.25 4.35 1.23
C CYS A 467 -11.69 3.37 0.15
N SER A 468 -12.15 2.21 0.55
CA SER A 468 -12.75 1.23 -0.35
C SER A 468 -13.83 0.42 0.36
N PHE A 469 -14.82 -0.04 -0.39
CA PHE A 469 -15.74 -1.08 0.07
C PHE A 469 -15.18 -2.44 -0.34
N ASP A 470 -15.31 -3.42 0.54
CA ASP A 470 -15.01 -4.80 0.17
C ASP A 470 -16.05 -5.28 -0.86
N SER A 471 -15.58 -5.72 -2.02
CA SER A 471 -16.45 -6.12 -3.13
C SER A 471 -17.26 -7.40 -2.87
N GLU A 472 -16.91 -8.18 -1.84
CA GLU A 472 -17.67 -9.38 -1.39
C GLU A 472 -18.43 -9.15 -0.08
N LYS A 473 -17.92 -8.24 0.77
CA LYS A 473 -18.55 -7.87 2.05
C LYS A 473 -18.79 -6.35 2.08
N PRO A 474 -19.82 -5.84 1.37
CA PRO A 474 -20.05 -4.39 1.22
C PRO A 474 -20.26 -3.62 2.54
N SER A 475 -20.49 -4.32 3.65
CA SER A 475 -20.53 -3.74 4.99
C SER A 475 -19.15 -3.33 5.52
N TYR A 476 -18.07 -3.83 4.90
CA TYR A 476 -16.71 -3.43 5.23
C TYR A 476 -16.32 -2.23 4.36
N PHE A 477 -16.62 -1.06 4.89
CA PHE A 477 -16.17 0.22 4.37
C PHE A 477 -14.90 0.61 5.11
N VAL A 478 -13.75 0.52 4.46
CA VAL A 478 -12.44 0.68 5.08
C VAL A 478 -11.78 1.93 4.56
N CYS A 479 -11.26 2.75 5.46
CA CYS A 479 -10.50 3.95 5.15
C CYS A 479 -9.10 3.87 5.75
N ALA A 480 -8.13 4.45 5.05
CA ALA A 480 -6.84 4.79 5.60
C ALA A 480 -6.85 6.26 6.00
N ASP A 481 -6.60 6.52 7.26
CA ASP A 481 -6.50 7.88 7.83
C ASP A 481 -5.05 8.19 8.15
N VAL A 482 -4.53 9.27 7.52
CA VAL A 482 -3.12 9.66 7.66
C VAL A 482 -2.88 10.30 9.01
N GLY A 483 -1.96 9.72 9.78
CA GLY A 483 -1.55 10.18 11.10
C GLY A 483 -0.77 11.49 11.10
N GLN A 484 -0.53 12.04 12.29
CA GLN A 484 0.20 13.29 12.47
C GLN A 484 1.71 13.04 12.66
N ASP A 485 2.07 12.37 13.74
CA ASP A 485 3.47 12.23 14.16
C ASP A 485 3.83 10.80 14.57
N THR A 486 2.84 9.95 14.85
CA THR A 486 3.05 8.70 15.58
C THR A 486 2.52 7.48 14.86
N TYR A 487 1.27 7.52 14.34
CA TYR A 487 0.57 6.32 13.92
C TYR A 487 -0.29 6.53 12.67
N GLU A 488 -0.17 5.63 11.71
CA GLU A 488 -1.01 5.56 10.51
C GLU A 488 -2.14 4.55 10.71
N GLU A 489 -3.38 4.91 10.36
CA GLU A 489 -4.59 4.19 10.75
C GLU A 489 -5.29 3.52 9.57
N VAL A 490 -5.85 2.34 9.83
CA VAL A 490 -6.83 1.68 8.95
C VAL A 490 -8.10 1.44 9.75
N ASP A 491 -9.19 2.06 9.34
CA ASP A 491 -10.45 2.09 10.05
C ASP A 491 -11.56 1.40 9.28
N ILE A 492 -12.41 0.65 9.98
CA ILE A 492 -13.71 0.22 9.44
C ILE A 492 -14.74 1.29 9.79
N ILE A 493 -15.24 1.96 8.76
CA ILE A 493 -16.13 3.10 8.91
C ILE A 493 -17.58 2.65 9.15
N THR A 494 -18.15 3.13 10.22
CA THR A 494 -19.52 2.83 10.63
C THR A 494 -20.37 4.09 10.72
N LYS A 495 -21.68 3.93 10.60
CA LYS A 495 -22.66 5.03 10.76
C LYS A 495 -22.51 5.69 12.13
N GLY A 496 -22.30 6.99 12.15
CA GLY A 496 -22.15 7.78 13.37
C GLY A 496 -20.85 7.53 14.15
N GLY A 497 -19.89 6.79 13.55
CA GLY A 497 -18.60 6.49 14.18
C GLY A 497 -17.78 7.74 14.44
N ASN A 498 -17.06 7.76 15.59
CA ASN A 498 -16.08 8.77 15.93
C ASN A 498 -14.71 8.09 16.06
N TYR A 499 -13.74 8.49 15.23
CA TYR A 499 -12.42 7.86 15.12
C TYR A 499 -11.34 8.54 15.96
N GLY A 500 -11.72 9.54 16.74
CA GLY A 500 -10.93 10.04 17.87
C GLY A 500 -10.05 11.23 17.57
N TRP A 501 -9.68 11.52 16.34
CA TRP A 501 -8.87 12.69 16.00
C TRP A 501 -9.61 13.98 16.41
N ARG A 502 -9.01 14.95 17.07
CA ARG A 502 -7.58 15.12 17.44
C ARG A 502 -7.24 14.67 18.87
N GLU A 503 -8.14 14.08 19.64
CA GLU A 503 -7.84 13.63 21.00
C GLU A 503 -6.98 12.35 21.02
N TYR A 504 -7.07 11.57 19.94
CA TYR A 504 -6.33 10.34 19.72
C TYR A 504 -5.68 10.33 18.34
N GLU A 505 -4.49 9.73 18.26
CA GLU A 505 -3.81 9.35 17.03
C GLU A 505 -3.57 7.84 17.10
N GLY A 506 -4.33 7.06 16.36
CA GLY A 506 -4.38 5.62 16.54
C GLY A 506 -4.79 5.21 17.94
N PRO A 507 -4.06 4.29 18.57
CA PRO A 507 -4.33 3.86 19.94
C PRO A 507 -3.78 4.83 21.02
N TYR A 508 -3.16 5.94 20.62
CA TYR A 508 -2.43 6.84 21.53
C TYR A 508 -3.21 8.12 21.78
N LEU A 509 -3.11 8.65 23.01
CA LEU A 509 -3.56 10.01 23.29
C LEU A 509 -2.66 11.01 22.57
N PHE A 510 -3.27 11.91 21.80
CA PHE A 510 -2.55 12.98 21.14
C PHE A 510 -2.43 14.20 22.08
N SER A 511 -1.21 14.60 22.39
CA SER A 511 -0.95 15.82 23.16
C SER A 511 -0.85 17.01 22.23
N SER A 512 -1.98 17.62 21.85
CA SER A 512 -1.93 18.83 21.06
C SER A 512 -1.34 19.99 21.87
N LEU A 513 -0.47 20.76 21.23
CA LEU A 513 -0.11 22.08 21.71
C LEU A 513 -1.39 22.93 21.73
N SER A 514 -1.60 23.75 22.78
CA SER A 514 -2.79 24.55 23.05
C SER A 514 -3.38 25.21 21.79
N GLY A 515 -4.49 24.67 21.27
CA GLY A 515 -5.24 25.24 20.15
C GLY A 515 -6.27 26.28 20.62
N THR A 516 -6.80 27.06 19.65
CA THR A 516 -7.83 28.07 19.90
C THR A 516 -9.26 27.52 19.85
N GLY A 517 -9.44 26.24 19.46
CA GLY A 517 -10.74 25.56 19.41
C GLY A 517 -11.23 25.13 20.80
N GLU A 518 -12.52 24.80 20.90
CA GLU A 518 -13.05 24.18 22.11
C GLU A 518 -12.31 22.86 22.38
N ASN A 519 -11.80 22.71 23.60
CA ASN A 519 -11.11 21.49 23.98
C ASN A 519 -12.15 20.39 24.23
N THR A 520 -12.26 19.46 23.30
CA THR A 520 -12.93 18.20 23.55
C THR A 520 -12.06 17.42 24.54
N SER A 521 -12.61 17.01 25.66
CA SER A 521 -11.86 16.16 26.58
C SER A 521 -11.80 14.74 26.03
N ALA A 522 -10.63 14.12 25.99
CA ALA A 522 -10.47 12.71 25.61
C ALA A 522 -11.42 11.78 26.41
N ARG A 523 -11.80 12.17 27.65
CA ARG A 523 -12.77 11.45 28.47
C ARG A 523 -14.23 11.65 28.03
N SER A 524 -14.51 12.64 27.17
CA SER A 524 -15.88 12.93 26.69
C SER A 524 -16.23 12.19 25.41
N ILE A 525 -15.25 11.56 24.76
CA ILE A 525 -15.45 10.78 23.54
C ILE A 525 -15.18 9.29 23.81
N ASN A 526 -15.85 8.43 23.08
CA ASN A 526 -15.60 7.00 23.07
C ASN A 526 -15.15 6.64 21.62
N PRO A 527 -13.87 6.77 21.31
CA PRO A 527 -13.39 6.59 19.95
C PRO A 527 -13.44 5.13 19.52
N ILE A 528 -13.73 4.91 18.24
CA ILE A 528 -13.52 3.64 17.58
C ILE A 528 -12.02 3.54 17.25
N SER A 529 -11.36 2.54 17.79
CA SER A 529 -9.94 2.33 17.52
C SER A 529 -9.73 1.76 16.11
N PRO A 530 -8.59 2.07 15.47
CA PRO A 530 -8.25 1.48 14.18
C PRO A 530 -8.13 -0.06 14.29
N VAL A 531 -8.52 -0.75 13.22
CA VAL A 531 -8.44 -2.22 13.15
C VAL A 531 -7.05 -2.69 12.73
N MET A 532 -6.28 -1.83 12.06
CA MET A 532 -4.89 -2.04 11.63
C MET A 532 -4.18 -0.69 11.56
N GLY A 533 -2.87 -0.75 11.35
CA GLY A 533 -2.05 0.45 11.17
C GLY A 533 -0.57 0.13 11.37
N TYR A 534 0.25 1.17 11.49
CA TYR A 534 1.67 1.05 11.81
C TYR A 534 2.20 2.36 12.41
N ASN A 535 3.24 2.22 13.23
CA ASN A 535 3.93 3.39 13.78
C ASN A 535 4.85 4.02 12.72
N HIS A 536 5.00 5.35 12.73
CA HIS A 536 5.95 6.06 11.87
C HIS A 536 7.37 5.51 12.01
N SER A 537 7.77 5.11 13.21
CA SER A 537 9.08 4.51 13.49
C SER A 537 9.35 3.17 12.79
N GLU A 538 8.30 2.49 12.28
CA GLU A 538 8.46 1.22 11.56
C GLU A 538 8.90 1.43 10.11
N VAL A 539 8.57 2.57 9.50
CA VAL A 539 8.77 2.81 8.07
C VAL A 539 9.90 3.78 7.78
N ASN A 540 10.04 4.85 8.55
CA ASN A 540 11.04 5.88 8.25
C ASN A 540 11.77 6.37 9.50
N LYS A 541 12.74 5.57 9.96
CA LYS A 541 13.53 5.87 11.15
C LYS A 541 14.42 7.11 11.02
N ASN A 542 14.77 7.51 9.80
CA ASN A 542 15.74 8.58 9.54
C ASN A 542 15.08 9.91 9.15
N GLU A 543 13.91 9.87 8.53
CA GLU A 543 13.22 11.05 8.00
C GLU A 543 11.95 11.40 8.79
N GLY A 544 11.47 10.47 9.63
CA GLY A 544 10.29 10.68 10.48
C GLY A 544 8.99 10.85 9.71
N SER A 545 9.00 10.57 8.39
CA SER A 545 7.83 10.72 7.53
C SER A 545 7.17 9.37 7.29
N ALA A 546 5.89 9.29 7.54
CA ALA A 546 5.01 8.21 7.14
C ALA A 546 3.72 8.82 6.57
N SER A 547 3.06 8.11 5.68
CA SER A 547 1.76 8.49 5.16
C SER A 547 1.09 7.28 4.52
N ILE A 548 0.05 6.79 5.15
CA ILE A 548 -0.72 5.66 4.63
C ILE A 548 -1.51 6.08 3.39
N THR A 549 -1.55 5.20 2.39
CA THR A 549 -2.22 5.50 1.11
C THR A 549 -3.50 4.72 0.86
N GLY A 550 -3.94 3.92 1.84
CA GLY A 550 -5.13 3.09 1.70
C GLY A 550 -4.90 1.82 0.90
N GLY A 551 -5.98 1.19 0.50
CA GLY A 551 -5.90 -0.10 -0.15
C GLY A 551 -7.25 -0.72 -0.49
N TYR A 552 -7.22 -2.03 -0.76
CA TYR A 552 -8.38 -2.85 -1.11
C TYR A 552 -8.32 -4.23 -0.46
N PHE A 553 -9.46 -4.79 -0.14
CA PHE A 553 -9.55 -6.22 0.09
C PHE A 553 -9.25 -6.95 -1.21
N TYR A 554 -8.28 -7.85 -1.18
CA TYR A 554 -7.90 -8.63 -2.35
C TYR A 554 -8.89 -9.77 -2.59
N ARG A 555 -9.67 -9.69 -3.66
CA ARG A 555 -10.74 -10.64 -4.00
C ARG A 555 -10.51 -11.37 -5.32
N SER A 556 -9.33 -11.20 -5.94
CA SER A 556 -8.95 -11.95 -7.14
C SER A 556 -8.40 -13.33 -6.81
N GLN A 557 -8.66 -14.30 -7.69
CA GLN A 557 -8.06 -15.64 -7.65
C GLN A 557 -6.67 -15.68 -8.31
N THR A 558 -6.19 -14.56 -8.82
CA THR A 558 -4.83 -14.44 -9.40
C THR A 558 -3.74 -14.73 -8.37
N ASP A 559 -3.91 -14.26 -7.15
CA ASP A 559 -3.11 -14.66 -5.99
C ASP A 559 -4.01 -15.25 -4.90
N PRO A 560 -4.28 -16.55 -4.93
CA PRO A 560 -5.20 -17.18 -3.98
C PRO A 560 -4.67 -17.25 -2.55
N CYS A 561 -3.38 -16.96 -2.33
CA CYS A 561 -2.79 -16.90 -1.00
C CYS A 561 -2.96 -15.54 -0.32
N THR A 562 -3.16 -14.49 -1.10
CA THR A 562 -3.47 -13.13 -0.62
C THR A 562 -4.98 -12.88 -0.51
N TYR A 563 -5.80 -13.77 -1.12
CA TYR A 563 -7.26 -13.65 -1.11
C TYR A 563 -7.82 -13.47 0.31
N GLY A 564 -8.70 -12.48 0.46
CA GLY A 564 -9.34 -12.11 1.74
C GLY A 564 -8.55 -11.14 2.60
N SER A 565 -7.31 -10.82 2.24
CA SER A 565 -6.51 -9.84 2.97
C SER A 565 -6.76 -8.42 2.48
N TYR A 566 -6.72 -7.45 3.38
CA TYR A 566 -6.69 -6.02 3.03
C TYR A 566 -5.26 -5.61 2.74
N LEU A 567 -4.99 -5.21 1.49
CA LEU A 567 -3.68 -4.71 1.06
C LEU A 567 -3.65 -3.19 1.22
N TYR A 568 -2.60 -2.65 1.84
CA TYR A 568 -2.37 -1.21 1.96
C TYR A 568 -0.87 -0.88 1.95
N ALA A 569 -0.52 0.38 1.76
CA ALA A 569 0.86 0.82 1.59
C ALA A 569 1.15 2.16 2.27
N ASP A 570 2.45 2.44 2.40
CA ASP A 570 2.98 3.76 2.75
C ASP A 570 3.46 4.52 1.50
N LEU A 571 3.20 5.82 1.46
CA LEU A 571 3.59 6.71 0.36
C LEU A 571 5.11 6.76 0.16
N TYR A 572 5.86 6.95 1.26
CA TYR A 572 7.30 7.25 1.20
C TYR A 572 8.19 6.02 1.27
N ALA A 573 7.80 5.06 2.12
CA ALA A 573 8.67 3.92 2.43
C ALA A 573 8.63 2.81 1.38
N GLY A 574 7.74 2.87 0.38
CA GLY A 574 7.53 1.77 -0.56
C GLY A 574 7.20 0.45 0.15
N ALA A 575 6.61 0.53 1.35
CA ALA A 575 6.23 -0.62 2.15
C ALA A 575 4.76 -0.96 1.93
N MET A 576 4.45 -2.25 1.95
CA MET A 576 3.09 -2.77 1.83
C MET A 576 2.80 -3.76 2.94
N TRP A 577 1.55 -3.80 3.36
CA TRP A 577 1.03 -4.73 4.36
C TRP A 577 -0.16 -5.50 3.81
N ALA A 578 -0.36 -6.69 4.36
CA ALA A 578 -1.54 -7.49 4.18
C ALA A 578 -2.20 -7.72 5.55
N GLY A 579 -3.41 -7.25 5.71
CA GLY A 579 -4.22 -7.44 6.92
C GLY A 579 -5.19 -8.60 6.75
N ALA A 580 -5.07 -9.62 7.57
CA ALA A 580 -5.95 -10.78 7.55
C ALA A 580 -6.90 -10.77 8.75
N GLU A 581 -8.18 -11.00 8.50
CA GLU A 581 -9.19 -11.13 9.55
C GLU A 581 -9.16 -12.54 10.15
N THR A 582 -9.05 -12.64 11.47
CA THR A 582 -8.98 -13.95 12.16
C THR A 582 -9.67 -13.89 13.54
N PRO A 583 -10.69 -14.72 13.76
CA PRO A 583 -11.41 -15.51 12.76
C PRO A 583 -12.20 -14.63 11.77
N GLU A 584 -12.60 -15.24 10.66
CA GLU A 584 -13.39 -14.52 9.64
C GLU A 584 -14.69 -13.94 10.23
N ASN A 585 -15.06 -12.71 9.85
CA ASN A 585 -16.22 -11.95 10.35
C ASN A 585 -16.13 -11.55 11.84
N SER A 586 -14.93 -11.56 12.42
CA SER A 586 -14.73 -11.14 13.82
C SER A 586 -14.50 -9.64 14.00
N GLY A 587 -14.09 -8.95 12.93
CA GLY A 587 -13.55 -7.59 13.01
C GLY A 587 -12.13 -7.51 13.56
N ASN A 588 -11.50 -8.65 13.89
CA ASN A 588 -10.14 -8.70 14.41
C ASN A 588 -9.15 -8.95 13.27
N PHE A 589 -8.33 -7.96 12.99
CA PHE A 589 -7.33 -8.02 11.92
C PHE A 589 -5.92 -8.14 12.49
N THR A 590 -5.10 -8.91 11.80
CA THR A 590 -3.65 -8.94 12.01
C THR A 590 -2.98 -8.52 10.73
N ALA A 591 -2.25 -7.42 10.77
CA ALA A 591 -1.50 -6.90 9.64
C ALA A 591 -0.04 -7.36 9.71
N THR A 592 0.49 -7.79 8.57
CA THR A 592 1.91 -8.14 8.43
C THR A 592 2.48 -7.40 7.23
N ARG A 593 3.72 -6.92 7.38
CA ARG A 593 4.44 -6.35 6.24
C ARG A 593 4.69 -7.46 5.23
N ILE A 594 4.30 -7.24 3.97
CA ILE A 594 4.44 -8.22 2.91
C ILE A 594 5.62 -7.85 1.99
N PRO A 595 6.57 -8.77 1.74
CA PRO A 595 7.59 -8.55 0.71
C PRO A 595 6.95 -8.53 -0.67
N PHE A 596 7.53 -7.75 -1.58
CA PHE A 596 7.05 -7.67 -2.95
C PHE A 596 8.20 -7.57 -3.94
N SER A 597 7.98 -8.07 -5.14
CA SER A 597 8.94 -7.99 -6.24
C SER A 597 8.23 -7.91 -7.59
N CYS A 598 8.97 -7.58 -8.63
CA CYS A 598 8.45 -7.57 -10.00
C CYS A 598 8.73 -8.87 -10.73
N ALA A 599 7.74 -9.33 -11.50
CA ALA A 599 7.88 -10.45 -12.40
C ALA A 599 8.96 -10.16 -13.47
N GLY A 600 9.85 -11.13 -13.70
CA GLY A 600 10.94 -10.97 -14.66
C GLY A 600 10.48 -10.78 -16.11
N ASN A 601 9.26 -11.20 -16.44
CA ASN A 601 8.59 -11.05 -17.73
C ASN A 601 7.50 -9.96 -17.72
N SER A 602 7.67 -8.94 -16.85
CA SER A 602 6.78 -7.78 -16.82
C SER A 602 6.75 -7.07 -18.19
N PRO A 603 5.57 -6.66 -18.71
CA PRO A 603 5.45 -5.94 -19.98
C PRO A 603 6.35 -4.70 -20.08
N ILE A 604 6.46 -3.96 -18.99
CA ILE A 604 7.43 -2.89 -18.83
C ILE A 604 8.39 -3.35 -17.73
N GLN A 605 9.68 -3.32 -18.03
CA GLN A 605 10.69 -3.70 -17.05
C GLN A 605 10.64 -2.78 -15.83
N CYS A 606 10.53 -3.36 -14.65
CA CYS A 606 10.62 -2.59 -13.40
C CYS A 606 12.05 -2.14 -13.17
N THR A 607 12.20 -0.88 -12.80
CA THR A 607 13.48 -0.38 -12.25
C THR A 607 13.60 -0.81 -10.80
N SER A 608 14.82 -1.10 -10.36
CA SER A 608 15.08 -1.46 -8.96
C SER A 608 15.63 -0.28 -8.19
N VAL A 609 15.39 -0.27 -6.88
CA VAL A 609 16.05 0.64 -5.96
C VAL A 609 17.55 0.39 -6.03
N LYS A 610 18.35 1.46 -6.06
CA LYS A 610 19.81 1.36 -6.21
C LYS A 610 20.41 0.48 -5.10
N GLY A 611 21.06 -0.61 -5.52
CA GLY A 611 21.66 -1.57 -4.60
C GLY A 611 20.71 -2.61 -3.99
N SER A 612 19.48 -2.68 -4.49
CA SER A 612 18.46 -3.65 -4.06
C SER A 612 17.76 -4.23 -5.29
N ALA A 613 17.08 -5.37 -5.14
CA ALA A 613 16.17 -5.89 -6.15
C ALA A 613 14.71 -5.46 -5.91
N LEU A 614 14.45 -4.70 -4.85
CA LEU A 614 13.14 -4.10 -4.62
C LEU A 614 12.76 -3.21 -5.81
N PRO A 615 11.54 -3.34 -6.36
CA PRO A 615 11.07 -2.44 -7.40
C PRO A 615 11.06 -1.00 -6.88
N ALA A 616 11.62 -0.09 -7.67
CA ALA A 616 11.56 1.34 -7.41
C ALA A 616 10.17 1.86 -7.83
N LEU A 617 9.16 1.68 -6.98
CA LEU A 617 7.80 2.16 -7.23
C LEU A 617 7.71 3.69 -7.18
N GLY A 618 8.65 4.33 -6.49
CA GLY A 618 8.55 5.75 -6.14
C GLY A 618 7.48 5.96 -5.08
N TYR A 619 6.76 7.08 -5.13
CA TYR A 619 5.63 7.32 -4.25
C TYR A 619 4.45 6.45 -4.64
N ILE A 620 3.87 5.72 -3.70
CA ILE A 620 2.63 4.96 -3.90
C ILE A 620 1.47 5.90 -3.55
N PHE A 621 0.70 6.32 -4.54
CA PHE A 621 -0.37 7.31 -4.32
C PHE A 621 -1.69 6.68 -3.89
N SER A 622 -2.01 5.54 -4.47
CA SER A 622 -3.28 4.86 -4.21
C SER A 622 -3.31 3.45 -4.82
N PHE A 623 -4.46 2.82 -4.68
CA PHE A 623 -4.78 1.52 -5.26
C PHE A 623 -6.01 1.61 -6.15
N GLY A 624 -6.25 0.58 -6.96
CA GLY A 624 -7.47 0.38 -7.72
C GLY A 624 -7.82 -1.09 -7.83
N GLU A 625 -9.07 -1.37 -8.13
CA GLU A 625 -9.58 -2.72 -8.40
C GLU A 625 -10.26 -2.72 -9.77
N ASP A 626 -10.02 -3.74 -10.59
CA ASP A 626 -10.73 -3.92 -11.85
C ASP A 626 -11.97 -4.83 -11.72
N ASN A 627 -12.67 -5.05 -12.82
CA ASN A 627 -13.85 -5.90 -12.86
C ASN A 627 -13.56 -7.40 -12.63
N SER A 628 -12.29 -7.82 -12.72
CA SER A 628 -11.82 -9.16 -12.37
C SER A 628 -11.38 -9.27 -10.91
N LYS A 629 -11.49 -8.17 -10.14
CA LYS A 629 -11.03 -8.04 -8.76
C LYS A 629 -9.50 -8.05 -8.61
N ASP A 630 -8.77 -7.90 -9.72
CA ASP A 630 -7.34 -7.70 -9.66
C ASP A 630 -7.03 -6.33 -9.05
N VAL A 631 -6.05 -6.29 -8.15
CA VAL A 631 -5.63 -5.06 -7.47
C VAL A 631 -4.45 -4.44 -8.20
N PHE A 632 -4.53 -3.12 -8.36
CA PHE A 632 -3.54 -2.28 -8.99
C PHE A 632 -2.93 -1.33 -7.99
N ILE A 633 -1.65 -1.04 -8.15
CA ILE A 633 -0.90 -0.05 -7.37
C ILE A 633 -0.59 1.11 -8.30
N LEU A 634 -1.05 2.30 -7.93
CA LEU A 634 -0.82 3.55 -8.65
C LEU A 634 0.35 4.28 -8.00
N ALA A 635 1.45 4.35 -8.72
CA ALA A 635 2.68 4.91 -8.19
C ALA A 635 3.27 5.98 -9.13
N SER A 636 4.16 6.81 -8.60
CA SER A 636 4.82 7.87 -9.41
C SER A 636 5.67 7.30 -10.55
N SER A 637 6.12 6.06 -10.44
CA SER A 637 6.86 5.38 -11.50
C SER A 637 5.99 4.61 -12.48
N GLY A 638 4.67 4.49 -12.24
CA GLY A 638 3.75 3.82 -13.15
C GLY A 638 2.61 3.05 -12.49
N VAL A 639 1.94 2.24 -13.30
CA VAL A 639 0.82 1.38 -12.91
C VAL A 639 1.31 -0.06 -12.80
N TYR A 640 1.10 -0.65 -11.63
CA TYR A 640 1.47 -2.03 -11.33
C TYR A 640 0.22 -2.85 -11.03
N ARG A 641 0.23 -4.13 -11.43
CA ARG A 641 -0.85 -5.07 -11.16
C ARG A 641 -0.31 -6.26 -10.38
N VAL A 642 -1.09 -6.77 -9.44
CA VAL A 642 -0.80 -8.03 -8.75
C VAL A 642 -0.97 -9.19 -9.72
N VAL A 643 0.00 -10.09 -9.74
CA VAL A 643 0.05 -11.27 -10.63
C VAL A 643 0.38 -12.52 -9.81
N PRO A 644 0.24 -13.76 -10.40
CA PRO A 644 0.51 -14.99 -9.66
C PRO A 644 1.86 -14.99 -8.96
N PRO A 645 1.92 -15.39 -7.68
CA PRO A 645 3.15 -15.40 -6.86
C PRO A 645 4.31 -16.16 -7.51
N SER A 646 4.02 -17.25 -8.22
CA SER A 646 5.02 -18.07 -8.91
C SER A 646 5.84 -17.29 -9.96
N ARG A 647 5.30 -16.22 -10.53
CA ARG A 647 6.02 -15.36 -11.49
C ARG A 647 7.18 -14.58 -10.85
N CYS A 648 7.19 -14.47 -9.53
CA CYS A 648 8.26 -13.86 -8.74
C CYS A 648 9.01 -14.88 -7.86
N SER A 649 8.82 -16.16 -8.07
CA SER A 649 9.38 -17.23 -7.25
C SER A 649 8.91 -17.20 -5.78
N TYR A 650 7.74 -16.64 -5.52
CA TYR A 650 7.06 -16.78 -4.23
C TYR A 650 6.25 -18.09 -4.18
N THR A 651 6.05 -18.64 -2.97
CA THR A 651 5.21 -19.83 -2.77
C THR A 651 3.77 -19.46 -2.49
N CYS A 652 2.89 -20.16 -3.20
CA CYS A 652 1.47 -20.20 -2.87
C CYS A 652 0.94 -21.62 -3.06
N SER A 653 0.68 -22.32 -1.98
CA SER A 653 0.17 -23.71 -2.03
C SER A 653 -1.21 -23.81 -2.69
N LYS A 654 -1.98 -22.73 -2.72
CA LYS A 654 -3.31 -22.66 -3.34
C LYS A 654 -3.25 -22.40 -4.86
N GLU A 655 -2.15 -21.88 -5.40
CA GLU A 655 -2.01 -21.55 -6.82
C GLU A 655 -2.15 -22.77 -7.73
N ASN A 656 -1.57 -23.91 -7.33
CA ASN A 656 -1.66 -25.16 -8.09
C ASN A 656 -3.04 -25.85 -8.01
N ALA A 657 -3.83 -25.55 -6.99
CA ALA A 657 -5.17 -26.13 -6.84
C ALA A 657 -6.18 -25.51 -7.83
N THR A 658 -6.01 -24.24 -8.18
CA THR A 658 -6.86 -23.53 -9.14
C THR A 658 -6.53 -23.89 -10.60
N ALA A 659 -5.28 -24.23 -10.91
CA ALA A 659 -4.87 -24.66 -12.25
C ALA A 659 -5.44 -26.04 -12.67
N SER A 660 -5.80 -26.90 -11.69
CA SER A 660 -6.35 -28.24 -11.97
C SER A 660 -7.85 -28.27 -12.26
N THR A 661 -8.55 -27.13 -12.09
CA THR A 661 -10.01 -27.03 -12.32
C THR A 661 -10.41 -26.46 -13.68
N ASN A 662 -9.46 -26.01 -14.49
CA ASN A 662 -9.73 -25.66 -15.90
C ASN A 662 -9.62 -26.92 -16.75
N PRO A 663 -10.70 -27.37 -17.44
CA PRO A 663 -10.61 -28.50 -18.34
C PRO A 663 -9.69 -28.12 -19.52
N SER A 664 -8.59 -28.83 -19.64
CA SER A 664 -7.68 -28.74 -20.77
C SER A 664 -8.46 -29.08 -22.06
N ILE A 665 -8.64 -28.09 -22.91
CA ILE A 665 -9.05 -28.33 -24.29
C ILE A 665 -7.84 -28.96 -25.00
N THR A 666 -7.79 -30.27 -24.99
CA THR A 666 -6.86 -31.03 -25.84
C THR A 666 -7.33 -30.92 -27.29
N ASN A 667 -6.63 -30.11 -28.06
CA ASN A 667 -6.73 -30.17 -29.51
C ASN A 667 -6.13 -31.51 -29.99
N SER A 668 -6.98 -32.43 -30.38
CA SER A 668 -6.59 -33.57 -31.21
C SER A 668 -6.93 -33.27 -32.67
N PRO A 669 -6.07 -33.69 -33.63
CA PRO A 669 -6.21 -33.29 -35.02
C PRO A 669 -7.31 -34.07 -35.72
N ALA A 670 -7.96 -33.37 -36.63
CA ALA A 670 -9.05 -33.80 -37.49
C ALA A 670 -8.77 -35.07 -38.29
N SER A 671 -9.76 -35.98 -38.31
CA SER A 671 -10.04 -36.80 -39.46
C SER A 671 -11.47 -36.55 -39.91
N ARG A 672 -11.59 -36.11 -41.17
CA ARG A 672 -12.84 -35.96 -41.91
C ARG A 672 -13.48 -37.34 -42.10
N LEU A 673 -14.76 -37.46 -41.81
CA LEU A 673 -15.67 -38.31 -42.60
C LEU A 673 -17.08 -37.69 -42.58
N ARG A 674 -17.64 -37.65 -43.76
CA ARG A 674 -18.90 -37.10 -44.20
C ARG A 674 -19.94 -38.24 -44.15
N GLU A 675 -21.16 -37.91 -43.74
CA GLU A 675 -22.46 -38.38 -44.31
C GLU A 675 -23.54 -38.35 -43.23
N GLN A 676 -24.51 -37.53 -43.41
CA GLN A 676 -25.85 -37.65 -44.00
C GLN A 676 -26.89 -38.34 -43.09
N HIS A 677 -27.93 -37.57 -42.88
CA HIS A 677 -29.36 -37.87 -42.71
C HIS A 677 -29.91 -38.48 -41.44
N SER A 678 -30.78 -37.78 -40.90
CA SER A 678 -32.24 -38.02 -40.64
C SER A 678 -32.67 -37.62 -39.23
N GLY A 679 -33.65 -36.74 -39.22
CA GLY A 679 -34.28 -36.24 -38.00
C GLY A 679 -35.20 -37.28 -37.35
N ILE A 680 -35.50 -37.02 -36.10
CA ILE A 680 -36.79 -37.29 -35.49
C ILE A 680 -36.97 -36.29 -34.33
N PHE A 681 -38.03 -35.50 -34.43
CA PHE A 681 -38.65 -34.74 -33.34
C PHE A 681 -39.26 -35.70 -32.33
N VAL A 682 -39.04 -35.48 -31.06
CA VAL A 682 -39.98 -35.86 -30.01
C VAL A 682 -40.02 -34.79 -28.95
N THR A 683 -41.09 -34.05 -28.96
CA THR A 683 -41.65 -33.26 -27.84
C THR A 683 -42.18 -34.20 -26.78
N PHE A 684 -41.92 -33.92 -25.51
CA PHE A 684 -42.89 -34.24 -24.45
C PHE A 684 -42.89 -33.17 -23.35
N SER A 685 -44.08 -32.70 -23.19
CA SER A 685 -44.64 -31.75 -22.25
C SER A 685 -44.68 -32.27 -20.81
N SER A 686 -44.57 -31.32 -19.90
CA SER A 686 -45.35 -31.12 -18.69
C SER A 686 -45.78 -32.34 -17.85
N LEU A 687 -45.41 -32.35 -16.56
CA LEU A 687 -46.41 -32.50 -15.53
C LEU A 687 -46.02 -31.84 -14.20
N LEU A 688 -46.82 -30.93 -13.84
CA LEU A 688 -47.08 -30.28 -12.56
C LEU A 688 -47.58 -31.32 -11.55
N LEU A 689 -47.09 -31.28 -10.30
CA LEU A 689 -47.96 -31.68 -9.15
C LEU A 689 -47.52 -30.96 -7.86
N VAL A 690 -48.47 -30.20 -7.37
CA VAL A 690 -48.59 -29.54 -6.10
C VAL A 690 -49.12 -30.57 -5.06
N LEU A 691 -48.64 -30.46 -3.81
CA LEU A 691 -49.37 -30.79 -2.56
C LEU A 691 -48.47 -30.31 -1.41
N LEU A 692 -48.81 -29.23 -0.76
CA LEU A 692 -49.79 -28.94 0.28
C LEU A 692 -49.54 -29.62 1.62
N ALA A 693 -49.37 -28.72 2.62
CA ALA A 693 -49.82 -28.73 4.04
C ALA A 693 -49.01 -29.63 4.97
N GLY A 694 -48.55 -29.14 6.07
CA GLY A 694 -49.01 -28.33 7.17
C GLY A 694 -48.61 -28.98 8.49
N LEU A 695 -47.99 -28.22 9.28
CA LEU A 695 -48.19 -27.98 10.72
C LEU A 695 -47.05 -27.12 11.23
#